data_8eaa4790d6f8c8c6ae1e9dbe5f2c25c1
#
_entry.id   8eaa4790d6f8c8c6ae1e9dbe5f2c25c1
#
_cell.length_a   1.000
_cell.length_b   1.000
_cell.length_c   1.000
_cell.angle_alpha   90.00
_cell.angle_beta   90.00
_cell.angle_gamma   90.00
#
_symmetry.space_group_name_H-M   'P 1'
#
loop_
_entity.id
_entity.type
_entity.pdbx_description
1 polymer ?
#
loop_
_entity_poly.entity_id
_entity_poly.type
_entity_poly.pdbx_seq_one_letter_code
_entity_poly.pdbx_strand_id
1 'polypeptide(L)'
;MKTYLQSTSAAALAVALFSSSAVLADDTARVSVTPTPDAAGPEAANPLAELIVTAARGPQDPARVGQSVTVLTAADIAARQQVLVSDLVSRTVGVAMSRNGGPGGITTLRIRGAEGDQTVAVVDGVKINDPSAPGGGYNFANLLTGDVARIEILRGAQSTLWGGQAIGGVINLVTAEPAGAFEGGLQAEAGTQATTYLRGAVAGRSDHLVWRLSASRYETGGVSAYVGGAEDDGYRQAAVSGRARVSVTDDLSLDLRAVYTKNRNDFDGFPAPAYAFADTGQYAEIEELVAYGGLNLALLDGRLKNRLAFGYTNSDSLNYDPAQAVTPVTFDSTGRNRRWEYQGSLEITPAWTATFGAEREQASFRSRAPSAFAPSPVAARAEVGIDSLYAQVRGDLSDHLSVSVGLRRDSHDTFGDHTLGQVAGAWSIGEATLLRASFGQGFKAPTLYQLYSAYGNLGLAAEQADGWDLGVEHSVGDGWLVVAATGFWRDTENQIDFVSCAFGSLAAVCNPGGVARFGYYDNTAKTAAQGVELTAAVERGAFSLDANYSWTHTENRSAGANRGKQLARRPEHQANLAATWRWRSGLSATADIRHVGASFDNAANSYVLQPHTLLDLRASYPVNDTFEVYGRVDNVLDDSYETARNYGTQGRTATVGVRAKF
;
A
#
# COMPACT_ATOMS: atom_id res chain seq x y z
N MET A 1 -5.32 -0.50 -47.55
CA MET A 1 -3.90 -0.14 -47.66
C MET A 1 -3.72 1.20 -46.93
N LYS A 2 -3.41 1.17 -45.65
CA LYS A 2 -2.91 2.30 -44.84
C LYS A 2 -1.83 1.74 -43.95
N THR A 3 -0.62 2.17 -44.21
CA THR A 3 0.62 1.83 -43.58
C THR A 3 0.64 2.33 -42.14
N TYR A 4 0.72 1.42 -41.16
CA TYR A 4 1.00 1.80 -39.79
C TYR A 4 2.51 1.97 -39.65
N LEU A 5 2.94 3.20 -39.39
CA LEU A 5 4.28 3.52 -38.93
C LEU A 5 4.38 3.07 -37.46
N GLN A 6 5.22 2.08 -37.22
CA GLN A 6 5.69 1.74 -35.89
C GLN A 6 6.66 2.83 -35.43
N SER A 7 6.24 3.65 -34.49
CA SER A 7 7.14 4.56 -33.78
C SER A 7 7.75 3.81 -32.57
N THR A 8 8.90 3.22 -32.78
CA THR A 8 9.79 2.78 -31.70
C THR A 8 10.42 4.03 -31.08
N SER A 9 9.82 4.54 -30.02
CA SER A 9 10.46 5.57 -29.18
C SER A 9 11.46 4.90 -28.25
N ALA A 10 12.69 4.77 -28.72
CA ALA A 10 13.84 4.48 -27.87
C ALA A 10 14.16 5.78 -27.10
N ALA A 11 13.82 5.82 -25.82
CA ALA A 11 14.32 6.83 -24.90
C ALA A 11 15.79 6.52 -24.63
N ALA A 12 16.68 7.08 -25.44
CA ALA A 12 18.12 7.09 -25.19
C ALA A 12 18.42 8.09 -24.06
N LEU A 13 18.66 7.59 -22.87
CA LEU A 13 19.21 8.38 -21.77
C LEU A 13 20.69 8.66 -22.09
N ALA A 14 20.98 9.85 -22.63
CA ALA A 14 22.34 10.31 -22.85
C ALA A 14 22.99 10.67 -21.50
N VAL A 15 23.85 9.78 -20.99
CA VAL A 15 24.78 10.10 -19.90
C VAL A 15 25.94 10.89 -20.49
N ALA A 16 25.88 12.21 -20.36
CA ALA A 16 27.01 13.08 -20.69
C ALA A 16 28.06 12.96 -19.57
N LEU A 17 29.14 12.27 -19.84
CA LEU A 17 30.34 12.27 -19.02
C LEU A 17 31.06 13.64 -19.15
N PHE A 18 30.91 14.46 -18.12
CA PHE A 18 31.78 15.62 -17.96
C PHE A 18 33.13 15.16 -17.42
N SER A 19 34.14 15.17 -18.27
CA SER A 19 35.53 15.08 -17.87
C SER A 19 36.01 16.46 -17.39
N SER A 20 36.13 16.64 -16.09
CA SER A 20 36.80 17.80 -15.49
C SER A 20 38.26 17.45 -15.23
N SER A 21 39.15 18.14 -15.92
CA SER A 21 40.60 18.10 -15.74
C SER A 21 40.94 18.70 -14.37
N ALA A 22 41.63 17.93 -13.54
CA ALA A 22 42.17 18.40 -12.29
C ALA A 22 43.41 19.26 -12.56
N VAL A 23 43.37 20.49 -12.07
CA VAL A 23 44.58 21.35 -11.93
C VAL A 23 45.17 21.03 -10.57
N LEU A 24 46.41 20.52 -10.59
CA LEU A 24 47.26 20.34 -9.42
C LEU A 24 47.80 21.71 -8.97
N ALA A 25 47.47 22.09 -7.76
CA ALA A 25 48.20 23.11 -7.02
C ALA A 25 48.84 22.47 -5.79
N ASP A 26 50.14 22.46 -5.80
CA ASP A 26 51.04 22.03 -4.72
C ASP A 26 51.09 23.15 -3.68
N ASP A 27 50.81 22.87 -2.42
CA ASP A 27 51.38 23.67 -1.34
C ASP A 27 51.48 22.86 -0.04
N THR A 28 52.69 22.77 0.45
CA THR A 28 53.15 22.02 1.60
C THR A 28 52.93 22.79 2.89
N ALA A 29 52.15 22.28 3.83
CA ALA A 29 52.31 22.59 5.26
C ALA A 29 51.92 21.37 6.12
N ARG A 30 52.96 20.70 6.66
CA ARG A 30 52.81 19.64 7.66
C ARG A 30 52.40 20.22 9.00
N VAL A 31 51.21 19.83 9.50
CA VAL A 31 50.96 19.83 10.94
C VAL A 31 50.56 18.39 11.32
N SER A 32 51.45 17.74 12.06
CA SER A 32 51.20 16.41 12.62
C SER A 32 50.25 16.54 13.82
N VAL A 33 49.05 16.03 13.67
CA VAL A 33 48.15 15.73 14.79
C VAL A 33 47.87 14.22 14.76
N THR A 34 48.31 13.54 15.81
CA THR A 34 48.05 12.13 16.05
C THR A 34 46.53 11.94 16.27
N PRO A 35 45.85 11.12 15.50
CA PRO A 35 44.47 10.80 15.82
C PRO A 35 44.44 9.68 16.88
N THR A 36 43.87 9.97 18.01
CA THR A 36 43.31 8.97 18.92
C THR A 36 42.13 8.24 18.20
N PRO A 37 42.01 6.93 18.26
CA PRO A 37 40.87 6.26 17.71
C PRO A 37 39.65 6.47 18.63
N ASP A 38 38.89 7.50 18.34
CA ASP A 38 37.54 7.62 18.90
C ASP A 38 36.60 6.67 18.19
N ALA A 39 35.86 5.92 19.01
CA ALA A 39 34.82 5.00 18.61
C ALA A 39 33.84 5.75 17.70
N ALA A 40 33.50 5.13 16.57
CA ALA A 40 32.34 5.51 15.76
C ALA A 40 31.11 5.50 16.65
N GLY A 41 30.67 6.67 17.07
CA GLY A 41 29.38 6.86 17.73
C GLY A 41 28.26 6.51 16.74
N PRO A 42 27.08 6.09 17.23
CA PRO A 42 25.97 5.79 16.38
C PRO A 42 25.65 7.02 15.51
N GLU A 43 25.55 6.78 14.22
CA GLU A 43 25.09 7.75 13.22
C GLU A 43 23.83 8.43 13.79
N ALA A 44 23.87 9.74 13.97
CA ALA A 44 22.78 10.49 14.58
C ALA A 44 21.50 10.19 13.79
N ALA A 45 20.60 9.42 14.38
CA ALA A 45 19.32 9.08 13.80
C ALA A 45 18.65 10.38 13.34
N ASN A 46 18.22 10.44 12.08
CA ASN A 46 17.50 11.60 11.57
C ASN A 46 16.20 11.71 12.38
N PRO A 47 16.00 12.72 13.23
CA PRO A 47 14.85 12.80 14.13
C PRO A 47 13.51 12.85 13.37
N LEU A 48 13.52 13.13 12.06
CA LEU A 48 12.33 13.05 11.20
C LEU A 48 12.00 11.61 10.76
N ALA A 49 12.89 10.64 10.91
CA ALA A 49 12.66 9.25 10.55
C ALA A 49 11.73 8.55 11.55
N GLU A 50 11.64 9.03 12.77
CA GLU A 50 10.79 8.46 13.85
C GLU A 50 9.37 9.04 13.89
N LEU A 51 9.07 10.11 13.13
CA LEU A 51 7.76 10.75 13.18
C LEU A 51 6.72 10.03 12.30
N ILE A 52 5.55 9.76 12.87
CA ILE A 52 4.38 9.22 12.14
C ILE A 52 3.59 10.40 11.56
N VAL A 53 3.32 10.36 10.26
CA VAL A 53 2.54 11.39 9.56
C VAL A 53 1.08 10.99 9.39
N THR A 54 0.81 9.69 9.20
CA THR A 54 -0.50 9.17 8.79
C THR A 54 -1.58 9.36 9.86
N ALA A 55 -1.22 9.23 11.14
CA ALA A 55 -2.20 9.27 12.24
C ALA A 55 -2.84 10.64 12.46
N ALA A 56 -2.18 11.73 12.05
CA ALA A 56 -2.65 13.09 12.29
C ALA A 56 -2.51 14.02 11.07
N ARG A 57 -2.22 13.48 9.89
CA ARG A 57 -1.86 14.25 8.67
C ARG A 57 -0.75 15.29 8.93
N GLY A 58 0.13 15.00 9.86
CA GLY A 58 1.27 15.82 10.23
C GLY A 58 2.20 15.06 11.19
N PRO A 59 3.43 15.51 11.35
CA PRO A 59 4.43 14.83 12.17
C PRO A 59 3.95 14.66 13.61
N GLN A 60 4.08 13.46 14.15
CA GLN A 60 3.73 13.11 15.53
C GLN A 60 4.68 12.05 16.07
N ASP A 61 5.09 12.22 17.33
CA ASP A 61 5.86 11.22 18.06
C ASP A 61 5.05 9.92 18.19
N PRO A 62 5.60 8.73 17.83
CA PRO A 62 4.94 7.45 17.99
C PRO A 62 4.40 7.17 19.40
N ALA A 63 5.09 7.63 20.43
CA ALA A 63 4.66 7.46 21.82
C ALA A 63 3.39 8.24 22.17
N ARG A 64 3.02 9.22 21.35
CA ARG A 64 1.82 10.07 21.53
C ARG A 64 0.67 9.69 20.61
N VAL A 65 0.84 8.61 19.82
CA VAL A 65 -0.21 8.12 18.90
C VAL A 65 -1.04 7.07 19.59
N GLY A 66 -2.34 7.32 19.78
CA GLY A 66 -3.27 6.39 20.40
C GLY A 66 -3.75 5.26 19.47
N GLN A 67 -3.66 5.43 18.16
CA GLN A 67 -4.02 4.44 17.17
C GLN A 67 -2.91 3.38 17.00
N SER A 68 -3.31 2.17 16.58
CA SER A 68 -2.37 1.09 16.24
C SER A 68 -1.67 1.40 14.91
N VAL A 69 -0.37 1.61 14.94
CA VAL A 69 0.44 1.92 13.76
C VAL A 69 1.67 1.02 13.67
N THR A 70 2.07 0.66 12.45
CA THR A 70 3.36 0.03 12.15
C THR A 70 4.10 0.90 11.17
N VAL A 71 5.36 1.15 11.42
CA VAL A 71 6.26 1.89 10.52
C VAL A 71 7.34 0.93 10.04
N LEU A 72 7.47 0.80 8.72
CA LEU A 72 8.59 0.13 8.08
C LEU A 72 9.53 1.23 7.56
N THR A 73 10.73 1.29 8.10
CA THR A 73 11.75 2.30 7.74
C THR A 73 12.48 1.92 6.44
N ALA A 74 13.28 2.83 5.91
CA ALA A 74 14.16 2.54 4.76
C ALA A 74 15.12 1.38 5.05
N ALA A 75 15.61 1.27 6.31
CA ALA A 75 16.47 0.18 6.74
C ALA A 75 15.72 -1.17 6.73
N ASP A 76 14.48 -1.21 7.22
CA ASP A 76 13.63 -2.40 7.19
C ASP A 76 13.34 -2.85 5.76
N ILE A 77 13.00 -1.89 4.88
CA ILE A 77 12.73 -2.14 3.45
C ILE A 77 13.98 -2.73 2.78
N ALA A 78 15.14 -2.13 3.04
CA ALA A 78 16.41 -2.59 2.48
C ALA A 78 16.81 -3.98 3.00
N ALA A 79 16.65 -4.23 4.31
CA ALA A 79 16.98 -5.51 4.95
C ALA A 79 16.08 -6.66 4.46
N ARG A 80 14.81 -6.38 4.24
CA ARG A 80 13.84 -7.37 3.73
C ARG A 80 13.98 -7.68 2.25
N GLN A 81 14.72 -6.87 1.47
CA GLN A 81 15.05 -7.08 0.05
C GLN A 81 13.83 -7.39 -0.85
N GLN A 82 12.61 -7.04 -0.44
CA GLN A 82 11.41 -7.27 -1.22
C GLN A 82 11.19 -6.13 -2.21
N VAL A 83 10.92 -6.46 -3.48
CA VAL A 83 10.67 -5.46 -4.54
C VAL A 83 9.21 -5.03 -4.58
N LEU A 84 8.26 -5.92 -4.27
CA LEU A 84 6.83 -5.62 -4.25
C LEU A 84 6.41 -5.14 -2.85
N VAL A 85 5.72 -4.01 -2.77
CA VAL A 85 5.18 -3.46 -1.51
C VAL A 85 4.22 -4.45 -0.83
N SER A 86 3.42 -5.17 -1.61
CA SER A 86 2.49 -6.18 -1.09
C SER A 86 3.18 -7.29 -0.30
N ASP A 87 4.33 -7.77 -0.78
CA ASP A 87 5.08 -8.85 -0.10
C ASP A 87 5.69 -8.36 1.21
N LEU A 88 6.15 -7.11 1.22
CA LEU A 88 6.68 -6.45 2.40
C LEU A 88 5.60 -6.20 3.47
N VAL A 89 4.47 -5.59 3.07
CA VAL A 89 3.38 -5.21 3.98
C VAL A 89 2.63 -6.44 4.52
N SER A 90 2.50 -7.51 3.73
CA SER A 90 1.85 -8.76 4.16
C SER A 90 2.56 -9.48 5.31
N ARG A 91 3.81 -9.10 5.63
CA ARG A 91 4.59 -9.62 6.78
C ARG A 91 4.42 -8.77 8.04
N THR A 92 3.56 -7.76 8.00
CA THR A 92 3.25 -6.94 9.18
C THR A 92 2.04 -7.49 9.92
N VAL A 93 1.98 -7.21 11.23
CA VAL A 93 0.89 -7.66 12.08
C VAL A 93 -0.46 -7.15 11.59
N GLY A 94 -1.48 -8.00 11.62
CA GLY A 94 -2.87 -7.66 11.26
C GLY A 94 -3.14 -7.51 9.77
N VAL A 95 -2.20 -7.87 8.87
CA VAL A 95 -2.38 -7.76 7.41
C VAL A 95 -2.40 -9.13 6.74
N ALA A 96 -3.51 -9.46 6.10
CA ALA A 96 -3.66 -10.63 5.24
C ALA A 96 -3.54 -10.23 3.77
N MET A 97 -2.94 -11.09 2.95
CA MET A 97 -2.78 -10.91 1.51
C MET A 97 -3.43 -12.06 0.75
N SER A 98 -4.14 -11.72 -0.33
CA SER A 98 -4.46 -12.69 -1.39
C SER A 98 -3.98 -12.17 -2.73
N ARG A 99 -3.41 -13.07 -3.54
CA ARG A 99 -2.92 -12.78 -4.90
C ARG A 99 -3.45 -13.82 -5.86
N ASN A 100 -3.89 -13.40 -7.01
CA ASN A 100 -4.38 -14.26 -8.07
C ASN A 100 -3.21 -14.61 -9.02
N GLY A 101 -2.46 -15.65 -8.72
CA GLY A 101 -1.28 -16.05 -9.49
C GLY A 101 0.05 -15.48 -8.98
N GLY A 102 1.01 -15.32 -9.89
CA GLY A 102 2.35 -14.81 -9.64
C GLY A 102 2.42 -13.28 -9.43
N PRO A 103 3.65 -12.70 -9.50
CA PRO A 103 3.83 -11.25 -9.48
C PRO A 103 3.02 -10.58 -10.60
N GLY A 104 2.39 -9.43 -10.29
CA GLY A 104 1.49 -8.72 -11.23
C GLY A 104 0.03 -9.15 -11.13
N GLY A 105 -0.26 -10.36 -10.68
CA GLY A 105 -1.63 -10.82 -10.44
C GLY A 105 -2.37 -9.93 -9.43
N ILE A 106 -3.69 -9.80 -9.57
CA ILE A 106 -4.50 -8.95 -8.68
C ILE A 106 -4.18 -9.28 -7.22
N THR A 107 -3.64 -8.29 -6.51
CA THR A 107 -3.17 -8.44 -5.13
C THR A 107 -3.96 -7.55 -4.19
N THR A 108 -4.61 -8.17 -3.23
CA THR A 108 -5.45 -7.51 -2.23
C THR A 108 -4.82 -7.62 -0.86
N LEU A 109 -4.68 -6.50 -0.16
CA LEU A 109 -4.30 -6.43 1.25
C LEU A 109 -5.52 -6.16 2.12
N ARG A 110 -5.70 -6.94 3.17
CA ARG A 110 -6.81 -6.85 4.12
C ARG A 110 -6.29 -6.59 5.51
N ILE A 111 -6.65 -5.46 6.09
CA ILE A 111 -6.25 -5.08 7.45
C ILE A 111 -7.33 -5.54 8.43
N ARG A 112 -6.95 -6.36 9.43
CA ARG A 112 -7.84 -6.85 10.50
C ARG A 112 -9.14 -7.45 9.95
N GLY A 113 -9.02 -8.27 8.89
CA GLY A 113 -10.16 -8.92 8.26
C GLY A 113 -11.13 -8.01 7.50
N ALA A 114 -10.83 -6.73 7.27
CA ALA A 114 -11.59 -5.84 6.40
C ALA A 114 -11.55 -6.31 4.94
N GLU A 115 -12.45 -5.82 4.08
CA GLU A 115 -12.29 -5.98 2.64
C GLU A 115 -11.09 -5.19 2.11
N GLY A 116 -10.53 -5.64 0.98
CA GLY A 116 -9.39 -4.93 0.39
C GLY A 116 -9.73 -3.52 -0.07
N ASP A 117 -10.96 -3.29 -0.46
CA ASP A 117 -11.49 -1.98 -0.86
C ASP A 117 -11.89 -1.08 0.33
N GLN A 118 -11.81 -1.60 1.55
CA GLN A 118 -11.92 -0.87 2.81
C GLN A 118 -10.54 -0.44 3.35
N THR A 119 -9.47 -0.61 2.54
CA THR A 119 -8.11 -0.15 2.82
C THR A 119 -7.76 1.00 1.88
N VAL A 120 -7.37 2.14 2.44
CA VAL A 120 -6.90 3.29 1.65
C VAL A 120 -5.42 3.16 1.38
N ALA A 121 -5.04 3.19 0.11
CA ALA A 121 -3.66 3.27 -0.33
C ALA A 121 -3.29 4.74 -0.62
N VAL A 122 -2.15 5.17 -0.09
CA VAL A 122 -1.68 6.56 -0.19
C VAL A 122 -0.22 6.56 -0.62
N VAL A 123 0.14 7.43 -1.54
CA VAL A 123 1.53 7.73 -1.91
C VAL A 123 1.75 9.23 -1.69
N ASP A 124 2.65 9.57 -0.77
CA ASP A 124 3.00 10.95 -0.43
C ASP A 124 1.77 11.85 -0.15
N GLY A 125 0.74 11.31 0.51
CA GLY A 125 -0.48 12.04 0.84
C GLY A 125 -1.56 12.04 -0.24
N VAL A 126 -1.31 11.45 -1.42
CA VAL A 126 -2.31 11.28 -2.49
C VAL A 126 -2.96 9.90 -2.37
N LYS A 127 -4.28 9.86 -2.22
CA LYS A 127 -5.08 8.62 -2.26
C LYS A 127 -5.07 8.07 -3.70
N ILE A 128 -4.65 6.82 -3.86
CA ILE A 128 -4.48 6.17 -5.16
C ILE A 128 -5.51 5.06 -5.43
N ASN A 129 -6.54 4.94 -4.61
CA ASN A 129 -7.65 4.01 -4.85
C ASN A 129 -8.30 4.28 -6.21
N ASP A 130 -8.60 3.20 -6.96
CA ASP A 130 -9.12 3.30 -8.34
C ASP A 130 -10.66 3.28 -8.38
N PRO A 131 -11.33 4.37 -8.77
CA PRO A 131 -12.79 4.40 -8.86
C PRO A 131 -13.38 3.50 -9.96
N SER A 132 -12.57 2.99 -10.88
CA SER A 132 -13.00 2.03 -11.91
C SER A 132 -12.84 0.57 -11.48
N ALA A 133 -12.13 0.29 -10.39
CA ALA A 133 -12.02 -1.05 -9.83
C ALA A 133 -13.35 -1.49 -9.19
N PRO A 134 -13.69 -2.79 -9.19
CA PRO A 134 -14.96 -3.29 -8.68
C PRO A 134 -15.34 -2.78 -7.29
N GLY A 135 -14.45 -2.86 -6.31
CA GLY A 135 -14.67 -2.32 -4.96
C GLY A 135 -14.10 -0.91 -4.76
N GLY A 136 -13.44 -0.33 -5.77
CA GLY A 136 -12.73 0.94 -5.63
C GLY A 136 -11.44 0.83 -4.79
N GLY A 137 -10.96 -0.37 -4.54
CA GLY A 137 -9.68 -0.63 -3.88
C GLY A 137 -8.49 -0.41 -4.81
N TYR A 138 -7.29 -0.45 -4.26
CA TYR A 138 -6.06 -0.41 -5.03
C TYR A 138 -5.50 -1.82 -5.26
N ASN A 139 -5.00 -2.09 -6.48
CA ASN A 139 -4.27 -3.33 -6.78
C ASN A 139 -2.81 -3.20 -6.33
N PHE A 140 -2.46 -3.77 -5.18
CA PHE A 140 -1.12 -3.68 -4.60
C PHE A 140 -0.03 -4.42 -5.37
N ALA A 141 -0.36 -5.14 -6.45
CA ALA A 141 0.63 -5.70 -7.38
C ALA A 141 1.44 -4.61 -8.08
N ASN A 142 0.90 -3.40 -8.22
CA ASN A 142 1.49 -2.31 -9.01
C ASN A 142 2.48 -1.43 -8.22
N LEU A 143 2.67 -1.66 -6.93
CA LEU A 143 3.57 -0.85 -6.10
C LEU A 143 4.92 -1.53 -5.87
N LEU A 144 5.99 -0.85 -6.29
CA LEU A 144 7.38 -1.26 -6.04
C LEU A 144 7.97 -0.48 -4.85
N THR A 145 8.86 -1.13 -4.10
CA THR A 145 9.51 -0.54 -2.91
C THR A 145 10.62 0.46 -3.22
N GLY A 146 11.08 0.52 -4.46
CA GLY A 146 12.36 1.13 -4.82
C GLY A 146 12.56 2.59 -4.44
N ASP A 147 11.55 3.43 -4.43
CA ASP A 147 11.67 4.87 -4.10
C ASP A 147 11.04 5.22 -2.75
N VAL A 148 10.64 4.20 -2.01
CA VAL A 148 9.97 4.35 -0.72
C VAL A 148 11.00 4.42 0.41
N ALA A 149 10.94 5.48 1.21
CA ALA A 149 11.74 5.63 2.41
C ALA A 149 11.05 5.06 3.65
N ARG A 150 9.72 5.07 3.66
CA ARG A 150 8.94 4.63 4.81
C ARG A 150 7.55 4.18 4.36
N ILE A 151 7.05 3.11 5.01
CA ILE A 151 5.65 2.69 4.88
C ILE A 151 5.01 2.77 6.26
N GLU A 152 3.92 3.53 6.36
CA GLU A 152 3.12 3.64 7.57
C GLU A 152 1.81 2.89 7.37
N ILE A 153 1.53 1.93 8.27
CA ILE A 153 0.32 1.11 8.24
C ILE A 153 -0.50 1.44 9.47
N LEU A 154 -1.55 2.22 9.27
CA LEU A 154 -2.48 2.64 10.32
C LEU A 154 -3.69 1.70 10.30
N ARG A 155 -3.93 0.97 11.39
CA ARG A 155 -4.97 -0.04 11.49
C ARG A 155 -6.21 0.49 12.21
N GLY A 156 -7.38 -0.04 11.82
CA GLY A 156 -8.69 0.37 12.33
C GLY A 156 -9.32 1.50 11.51
N ALA A 157 -10.53 1.92 11.91
CA ALA A 157 -11.29 2.94 11.18
C ALA A 157 -10.62 4.31 11.23
N GLN A 158 -10.29 4.87 10.07
CA GLN A 158 -9.55 6.13 9.89
C GLN A 158 -10.26 7.13 8.96
N SER A 159 -11.55 6.93 8.74
CA SER A 159 -12.31 7.77 7.79
C SER A 159 -12.39 9.24 8.21
N THR A 160 -12.23 9.57 9.48
CA THR A 160 -12.23 10.95 9.98
C THR A 160 -11.18 11.82 9.30
N LEU A 161 -9.96 11.33 9.11
CA LEU A 161 -8.90 12.09 8.44
C LEU A 161 -8.73 11.71 6.98
N TRP A 162 -8.92 10.43 6.63
CA TRP A 162 -8.58 9.92 5.30
C TRP A 162 -9.79 9.77 4.37
N GLY A 163 -11.01 10.08 4.88
CA GLY A 163 -12.25 10.03 4.13
C GLY A 163 -12.77 8.61 3.93
N GLY A 164 -13.75 8.49 3.06
CA GLY A 164 -14.40 7.21 2.75
C GLY A 164 -13.39 6.13 2.33
N GLN A 165 -13.75 4.86 2.55
CA GLN A 165 -12.98 3.64 2.35
C GLN A 165 -11.95 3.28 3.46
N ALA A 166 -11.55 4.21 4.35
CA ALA A 166 -10.61 3.91 5.43
C ALA A 166 -11.27 3.18 6.63
N ILE A 167 -12.03 2.12 6.38
CA ILE A 167 -12.68 1.28 7.39
C ILE A 167 -11.69 0.30 8.03
N GLY A 168 -10.89 -0.39 7.22
CA GLY A 168 -9.86 -1.33 7.67
C GLY A 168 -8.59 -0.62 8.12
N GLY A 169 -8.22 0.43 7.43
CA GLY A 169 -7.01 1.20 7.72
C GLY A 169 -6.45 1.95 6.51
N VAL A 170 -5.23 2.45 6.68
CA VAL A 170 -4.49 3.22 5.68
C VAL A 170 -3.09 2.65 5.53
N ILE A 171 -2.63 2.45 4.30
CA ILE A 171 -1.24 2.13 3.96
C ILE A 171 -0.68 3.34 3.22
N ASN A 172 0.25 4.05 3.86
CA ASN A 172 0.86 5.26 3.32
C ASN A 172 2.34 5.02 3.00
N LEU A 173 2.68 5.20 1.73
CA LEU A 173 4.04 5.15 1.24
C LEU A 173 4.61 6.56 1.18
N VAL A 174 5.74 6.77 1.81
CA VAL A 174 6.46 8.05 1.82
C VAL A 174 7.75 7.90 1.04
N THR A 175 7.93 8.69 -0.01
CA THR A 175 9.13 8.66 -0.83
C THR A 175 10.32 9.33 -0.14
N ALA A 176 11.54 8.94 -0.52
CA ALA A 176 12.76 9.45 0.08
C ALA A 176 12.99 10.93 -0.21
N GLU A 177 13.47 11.67 0.79
CA GLU A 177 14.00 13.04 0.62
C GLU A 177 15.51 13.02 0.73
N PRO A 178 16.23 13.83 -0.08
CA PRO A 178 17.68 13.92 0.01
C PRO A 178 18.11 14.62 1.31
N ALA A 179 19.21 14.13 1.90
CA ALA A 179 19.88 14.77 3.01
C ALA A 179 20.98 15.73 2.53
N GLY A 180 21.66 15.39 1.43
CA GLY A 180 22.80 16.13 0.89
C GLY A 180 22.46 17.05 -0.30
N ALA A 181 23.47 17.83 -0.71
CA ALA A 181 23.38 18.70 -1.89
C ALA A 181 23.17 17.91 -3.19
N PHE A 182 23.73 16.71 -3.26
CA PHE A 182 23.52 15.74 -4.33
C PHE A 182 23.67 14.33 -3.78
N GLU A 183 22.77 13.45 -4.16
CA GLU A 183 22.78 12.02 -3.83
C GLU A 183 22.36 11.21 -5.04
N GLY A 184 22.94 10.04 -5.20
CA GLY A 184 22.55 9.09 -6.22
C GLY A 184 22.45 7.68 -5.66
N GLY A 185 21.65 6.85 -6.35
CA GLY A 185 21.53 5.45 -6.01
C GLY A 185 21.19 4.60 -7.22
N LEU A 186 21.81 3.44 -7.31
CA LEU A 186 21.54 2.42 -8.32
C LEU A 186 21.26 1.09 -7.62
N GLN A 187 20.34 0.31 -8.17
CA GLN A 187 20.05 -1.06 -7.74
C GLN A 187 19.83 -1.93 -8.96
N ALA A 188 20.46 -3.10 -8.97
CA ALA A 188 20.28 -4.11 -10.01
C ALA A 188 20.11 -5.47 -9.36
N GLU A 189 19.11 -6.24 -9.80
CA GLU A 189 18.85 -7.61 -9.37
C GLU A 189 18.68 -8.52 -10.59
N ALA A 190 19.10 -9.78 -10.43
CA ALA A 190 18.80 -10.86 -11.33
C ALA A 190 18.43 -12.11 -10.53
N GLY A 191 17.44 -12.88 -11.01
CA GLY A 191 16.93 -14.03 -10.28
C GLY A 191 16.39 -15.13 -11.18
N THR A 192 15.91 -16.19 -10.57
CA THR A 192 15.16 -17.26 -11.21
C THR A 192 13.93 -16.73 -11.94
N GLN A 193 13.32 -17.54 -12.81
CA GLN A 193 12.15 -17.14 -13.63
C GLN A 193 12.44 -15.90 -14.50
N ALA A 194 13.68 -15.75 -15.00
CA ALA A 194 14.14 -14.60 -15.77
C ALA A 194 13.83 -13.25 -15.07
N THR A 195 13.80 -13.23 -13.74
CA THR A 195 13.49 -12.02 -12.98
C THR A 195 14.66 -11.03 -13.05
N THR A 196 14.34 -9.78 -13.36
CA THR A 196 15.28 -8.65 -13.33
C THR A 196 14.64 -7.44 -12.68
N TYR A 197 15.42 -6.70 -11.91
CA TYR A 197 15.02 -5.40 -11.37
C TYR A 197 16.14 -4.40 -11.52
N LEU A 198 15.85 -3.27 -12.13
CA LEU A 198 16.76 -2.14 -12.27
C LEU A 198 16.08 -0.90 -11.71
N ARG A 199 16.84 -0.13 -10.93
CA ARG A 199 16.40 1.15 -10.41
C ARG A 199 17.57 2.13 -10.37
N GLY A 200 17.29 3.38 -10.76
CA GLY A 200 18.18 4.50 -10.59
C GLY A 200 17.43 5.67 -9.94
N ALA A 201 18.11 6.40 -9.06
CA ALA A 201 17.57 7.61 -8.48
C ALA A 201 18.69 8.64 -8.31
N VAL A 202 18.32 9.92 -8.51
CA VAL A 202 19.17 11.09 -8.21
C VAL A 202 18.33 12.09 -7.44
N ALA A 203 18.95 12.76 -6.49
CA ALA A 203 18.28 13.71 -5.62
C ALA A 203 19.25 14.79 -5.16
N GLY A 204 18.72 15.91 -4.72
CA GLY A 204 19.56 16.98 -4.19
C GLY A 204 18.75 17.99 -3.39
N ARG A 205 19.50 18.71 -2.53
CA ARG A 205 18.97 19.76 -1.67
C ARG A 205 19.84 21.00 -1.74
N SER A 206 19.21 22.14 -1.85
CA SER A 206 19.79 23.47 -1.61
C SER A 206 18.86 24.25 -0.68
N ASP A 207 19.21 25.50 -0.38
CA ASP A 207 18.40 26.37 0.48
C ASP A 207 16.97 26.58 -0.05
N HIS A 208 16.81 26.59 -1.38
CA HIS A 208 15.52 26.89 -2.01
C HIS A 208 14.90 25.71 -2.74
N LEU A 209 15.60 24.61 -2.96
CA LEU A 209 15.12 23.49 -3.76
C LEU A 209 15.49 22.15 -3.14
N VAL A 210 14.50 21.31 -2.89
CA VAL A 210 14.65 19.88 -2.61
C VAL A 210 14.04 19.14 -3.79
N TRP A 211 14.79 18.25 -4.42
CA TRP A 211 14.31 17.52 -5.59
C TRP A 211 14.76 16.07 -5.60
N ARG A 212 14.00 15.23 -6.26
CA ARG A 212 14.34 13.83 -6.51
C ARG A 212 13.71 13.36 -7.80
N LEU A 213 14.45 12.55 -8.57
CA LEU A 213 13.99 11.82 -9.74
C LEU A 213 14.38 10.35 -9.58
N SER A 214 13.49 9.46 -9.94
CA SER A 214 13.74 8.02 -9.90
C SER A 214 13.10 7.34 -11.11
N ALA A 215 13.74 6.28 -11.59
CA ALA A 215 13.20 5.40 -12.62
C ALA A 215 13.49 3.95 -12.23
N SER A 216 12.55 3.05 -12.53
CA SER A 216 12.73 1.62 -12.30
C SER A 216 12.09 0.77 -13.38
N ARG A 217 12.60 -0.45 -13.55
CA ARG A 217 12.04 -1.49 -14.38
C ARG A 217 12.11 -2.81 -13.63
N TYR A 218 10.98 -3.49 -13.54
CA TYR A 218 10.86 -4.84 -13.02
C TYR A 218 10.30 -5.75 -14.11
N GLU A 219 10.87 -6.93 -14.24
CA GLU A 219 10.46 -7.94 -15.22
C GLU A 219 10.64 -9.33 -14.60
N THR A 220 9.66 -10.22 -14.82
CA THR A 220 9.76 -11.64 -14.44
C THR A 220 8.96 -12.47 -15.43
N GLY A 221 9.43 -13.70 -15.74
CA GLY A 221 8.65 -14.67 -16.47
C GLY A 221 7.47 -15.21 -15.65
N GLY A 222 7.54 -15.11 -14.32
CA GLY A 222 6.46 -15.52 -13.43
C GLY A 222 6.29 -17.03 -13.30
N VAL A 223 5.06 -17.42 -13.01
CA VAL A 223 4.54 -18.80 -12.94
C VAL A 223 3.12 -18.78 -13.47
N SER A 224 2.62 -19.90 -14.00
CA SER A 224 1.22 -19.98 -14.42
C SER A 224 0.27 -19.55 -13.30
N ALA A 225 -0.66 -18.65 -13.59
CA ALA A 225 -1.69 -18.24 -12.66
C ALA A 225 -2.69 -19.38 -12.41
N TYR A 226 -2.92 -20.27 -13.38
CA TYR A 226 -3.71 -21.49 -13.18
C TYR A 226 -2.84 -22.59 -12.56
N VAL A 227 -3.23 -23.10 -11.39
CA VAL A 227 -2.52 -24.21 -10.75
C VAL A 227 -2.52 -25.45 -11.65
N GLY A 228 -1.34 -25.85 -12.15
CA GLY A 228 -1.19 -26.93 -13.12
C GLY A 228 -1.24 -26.48 -14.59
N GLY A 229 -1.22 -25.19 -14.86
CA GLY A 229 -0.97 -24.62 -16.17
C GLY A 229 0.44 -24.91 -16.66
N ALA A 230 0.66 -24.83 -17.95
CA ALA A 230 1.93 -25.13 -18.61
C ALA A 230 2.67 -23.87 -19.08
N GLU A 231 1.96 -22.77 -19.28
CA GLU A 231 2.57 -21.48 -19.61
C GLU A 231 2.88 -20.69 -18.35
N ASP A 232 3.88 -19.83 -18.42
CA ASP A 232 4.23 -18.91 -17.35
C ASP A 232 3.58 -17.55 -17.61
N ASP A 233 2.87 -17.02 -16.59
CA ASP A 233 2.27 -15.70 -16.62
C ASP A 233 3.28 -14.64 -16.15
N GLY A 234 3.83 -13.93 -17.12
CA GLY A 234 4.86 -12.94 -16.90
C GLY A 234 4.32 -11.61 -16.41
N TYR A 235 5.19 -10.86 -15.74
CA TYR A 235 4.90 -9.48 -15.33
C TYR A 235 6.04 -8.54 -15.68
N ARG A 236 5.72 -7.36 -16.20
CA ARG A 236 6.68 -6.30 -16.44
C ARG A 236 6.10 -4.94 -16.06
N GLN A 237 6.91 -4.13 -15.38
CA GLN A 237 6.55 -2.77 -15.00
C GLN A 237 7.72 -1.82 -15.24
N ALA A 238 7.41 -0.64 -15.78
CA ALA A 238 8.28 0.51 -15.78
C ALA A 238 7.64 1.63 -14.97
N ALA A 239 8.42 2.31 -14.15
CA ALA A 239 7.97 3.42 -13.33
C ALA A 239 8.96 4.58 -13.39
N VAL A 240 8.41 5.79 -13.39
CA VAL A 240 9.19 7.04 -13.24
C VAL A 240 8.51 7.88 -12.18
N SER A 241 9.29 8.40 -11.24
CA SER A 241 8.78 9.32 -10.22
C SER A 241 9.64 10.58 -10.14
N GLY A 242 8.99 11.68 -9.77
CA GLY A 242 9.67 12.95 -9.55
C GLY A 242 8.98 13.74 -8.46
N ARG A 243 9.79 14.43 -7.64
CA ARG A 243 9.30 15.41 -6.68
C ARG A 243 10.21 16.65 -6.68
N ALA A 244 9.62 17.79 -6.39
CA ALA A 244 10.33 19.03 -6.18
C ALA A 244 9.60 19.86 -5.12
N ARG A 245 10.35 20.38 -4.13
CA ARG A 245 9.87 21.38 -3.19
C ARG A 245 10.70 22.63 -3.37
N VAL A 246 10.05 23.72 -3.73
CA VAL A 246 10.66 25.03 -3.94
C VAL A 246 10.27 25.95 -2.78
N SER A 247 11.25 26.39 -1.99
CA SER A 247 11.05 27.45 -0.99
C SER A 247 11.11 28.80 -1.69
N VAL A 248 9.95 29.46 -1.80
CA VAL A 248 9.82 30.79 -2.43
C VAL A 248 10.25 31.87 -1.45
N THR A 249 9.87 31.69 -0.19
CA THR A 249 10.33 32.44 0.99
C THR A 249 10.51 31.47 2.15
N ASP A 250 10.96 31.96 3.31
CA ASP A 250 11.06 31.12 4.52
C ASP A 250 9.71 30.54 4.95
N ASP A 251 8.61 31.23 4.66
CA ASP A 251 7.25 30.83 5.03
C ASP A 251 6.43 30.22 3.91
N LEU A 252 6.86 30.35 2.64
CA LEU A 252 6.10 29.93 1.47
C LEU A 252 6.87 28.91 0.65
N SER A 253 6.28 27.73 0.43
CA SER A 253 6.85 26.72 -0.46
C SER A 253 5.82 26.09 -1.38
N LEU A 254 6.29 25.67 -2.56
CA LEU A 254 5.56 24.90 -3.56
C LEU A 254 6.09 23.45 -3.52
N ASP A 255 5.20 22.47 -3.44
CA ASP A 255 5.53 21.03 -3.46
C ASP A 255 4.86 20.38 -4.69
N LEU A 256 5.65 19.80 -5.57
CA LEU A 256 5.21 19.12 -6.78
C LEU A 256 5.67 17.68 -6.76
N ARG A 257 4.78 16.74 -7.12
CA ARG A 257 5.07 15.31 -7.16
C ARG A 257 4.33 14.67 -8.34
N ALA A 258 4.98 13.71 -8.98
CA ALA A 258 4.34 12.87 -9.99
C ALA A 258 4.95 11.47 -9.98
N VAL A 259 4.10 10.48 -10.17
CA VAL A 259 4.49 9.08 -10.39
C VAL A 259 3.72 8.58 -11.61
N TYR A 260 4.42 8.02 -12.58
CA TYR A 260 3.82 7.35 -13.73
C TYR A 260 4.32 5.91 -13.76
N THR A 261 3.39 4.97 -13.92
CA THR A 261 3.68 3.56 -14.08
C THR A 261 3.00 3.01 -15.31
N LYS A 262 3.68 2.10 -15.99
CA LYS A 262 3.12 1.28 -17.05
C LYS A 262 3.49 -0.15 -16.80
N ASN A 263 2.48 -1.03 -16.77
CA ASN A 263 2.71 -2.45 -16.56
C ASN A 263 1.94 -3.30 -17.57
N ARG A 264 2.43 -4.53 -17.73
CA ARG A 264 1.72 -5.62 -18.36
C ARG A 264 1.79 -6.82 -17.45
N ASN A 265 0.64 -7.44 -17.24
CA ASN A 265 0.45 -8.67 -16.49
C ASN A 265 -0.21 -9.71 -17.39
N ASP A 266 0.45 -10.83 -17.61
CA ASP A 266 -0.16 -11.99 -18.26
C ASP A 266 -0.95 -12.76 -17.18
N PHE A 267 -2.10 -13.35 -17.52
CA PHE A 267 -2.98 -14.02 -16.57
C PHE A 267 -3.92 -15.03 -17.24
N ASP A 268 -4.47 -15.92 -16.46
CA ASP A 268 -5.40 -16.94 -16.87
C ASP A 268 -6.86 -16.55 -16.71
N GLY A 269 -7.73 -17.19 -17.50
CA GLY A 269 -9.14 -16.83 -17.60
C GLY A 269 -10.11 -18.01 -17.63
N PHE A 270 -11.32 -17.72 -18.09
CA PHE A 270 -12.44 -18.65 -18.15
C PHE A 270 -12.91 -18.85 -19.60
N PRO A 271 -12.15 -19.62 -20.43
CA PRO A 271 -12.44 -19.75 -21.86
C PRO A 271 -13.75 -20.50 -22.11
N ALA A 272 -14.44 -20.10 -23.21
CA ALA A 272 -15.57 -20.87 -23.73
C ALA A 272 -15.10 -22.22 -24.29
N PRO A 273 -15.93 -23.27 -24.36
CA PRO A 273 -17.34 -23.31 -23.95
C PRO A 273 -17.55 -23.67 -22.47
N ALA A 274 -16.48 -24.09 -21.77
CA ALA A 274 -16.59 -24.61 -20.41
C ALA A 274 -16.79 -23.50 -19.37
N TYR A 275 -16.29 -22.28 -19.64
CA TYR A 275 -16.26 -21.17 -18.69
C TYR A 275 -15.71 -21.58 -17.29
N ALA A 276 -14.76 -22.51 -17.31
CA ALA A 276 -13.99 -22.94 -16.15
C ALA A 276 -12.64 -22.25 -16.18
N PHE A 277 -12.04 -21.98 -15.01
CA PHE A 277 -10.71 -21.42 -14.92
C PHE A 277 -9.67 -22.36 -15.55
N ALA A 278 -8.87 -21.87 -16.46
CA ALA A 278 -7.94 -22.66 -17.26
C ALA A 278 -6.79 -21.78 -17.77
N ASP A 279 -5.71 -22.45 -18.17
CA ASP A 279 -4.52 -21.90 -18.81
C ASP A 279 -4.87 -21.17 -20.12
N THR A 280 -4.57 -19.87 -20.22
CA THR A 280 -4.95 -18.98 -21.34
C THR A 280 -3.93 -17.86 -21.52
N GLY A 281 -3.59 -17.51 -22.75
CA GLY A 281 -2.68 -16.39 -23.05
C GLY A 281 -3.31 -15.00 -22.91
N GLN A 282 -4.15 -14.76 -21.90
CA GLN A 282 -4.74 -13.44 -21.65
C GLN A 282 -3.73 -12.52 -20.96
N TYR A 283 -3.90 -11.21 -21.17
CA TYR A 283 -3.07 -10.22 -20.49
C TYR A 283 -3.77 -8.90 -20.28
N ALA A 284 -3.30 -8.14 -19.29
CA ALA A 284 -3.71 -6.77 -19.01
C ALA A 284 -2.56 -5.79 -19.25
N GLU A 285 -2.88 -4.62 -19.80
CA GLU A 285 -2.00 -3.46 -19.82
C GLU A 285 -2.64 -2.36 -18.96
N ILE A 286 -1.86 -1.84 -18.00
CA ILE A 286 -2.31 -0.84 -17.05
C ILE A 286 -1.34 0.33 -17.08
N GLU A 287 -1.89 1.55 -17.20
CA GLU A 287 -1.15 2.81 -17.07
C GLU A 287 -1.73 3.63 -15.93
N GLU A 288 -0.88 4.04 -14.99
CA GLU A 288 -1.29 4.84 -13.84
C GLU A 288 -0.48 6.13 -13.77
N LEU A 289 -1.17 7.24 -13.53
CA LEU A 289 -0.58 8.55 -13.26
C LEU A 289 -1.10 9.07 -11.92
N VAL A 290 -0.19 9.39 -11.02
CA VAL A 290 -0.45 10.10 -9.77
C VAL A 290 0.28 11.44 -9.85
N ALA A 291 -0.42 12.55 -9.64
CA ALA A 291 0.17 13.88 -9.65
C ALA A 291 -0.34 14.70 -8.45
N TYR A 292 0.51 15.55 -7.92
CA TYR A 292 0.22 16.41 -6.78
C TYR A 292 0.88 17.77 -6.95
N GLY A 293 0.15 18.82 -6.61
CA GLY A 293 0.68 20.18 -6.45
C GLY A 293 0.15 20.79 -5.16
N GLY A 294 1.03 21.27 -4.29
CA GLY A 294 0.69 21.84 -3.00
C GLY A 294 1.41 23.16 -2.73
N LEU A 295 0.69 24.14 -2.25
CA LEU A 295 1.20 25.40 -1.74
C LEU A 295 1.15 25.36 -0.22
N ASN A 296 2.30 25.52 0.44
CA ASN A 296 2.40 25.53 1.89
C ASN A 296 2.79 26.94 2.35
N LEU A 297 2.05 27.45 3.33
CA LEU A 297 2.25 28.78 3.90
C LEU A 297 2.23 28.71 5.43
N ALA A 298 3.33 29.12 6.04
CA ALA A 298 3.44 29.31 7.48
C ALA A 298 3.04 30.74 7.87
N LEU A 299 2.23 30.89 8.89
CA LEU A 299 1.77 32.16 9.45
C LEU A 299 1.93 32.13 10.97
N LEU A 300 1.83 33.28 11.63
CA LEU A 300 1.94 33.39 13.08
C LEU A 300 3.25 32.81 13.63
N ASP A 301 4.38 33.19 13.03
CA ASP A 301 5.71 32.67 13.37
C ASP A 301 5.80 31.15 13.29
N GLY A 302 5.16 30.54 12.25
CA GLY A 302 5.15 29.10 12.02
C GLY A 302 4.11 28.31 12.81
N ARG A 303 3.36 28.94 13.72
CA ARG A 303 2.32 28.28 14.53
C ARG A 303 1.10 27.87 13.72
N LEU A 304 0.77 28.57 12.63
CA LEU A 304 -0.31 28.22 11.72
C LEU A 304 0.30 27.79 10.37
N LYS A 305 0.29 26.50 10.09
CA LYS A 305 0.73 25.92 8.83
C LYS A 305 -0.49 25.67 7.95
N ASN A 306 -0.50 26.27 6.79
CA ASN A 306 -1.58 26.12 5.80
C ASN A 306 -1.06 25.37 4.59
N ARG A 307 -1.89 24.50 4.03
CA ARG A 307 -1.66 23.80 2.78
C ARG A 307 -2.90 23.89 1.90
N LEU A 308 -2.72 24.40 0.68
CA LEU A 308 -3.70 24.27 -0.39
C LEU A 308 -3.13 23.30 -1.42
N ALA A 309 -3.84 22.23 -1.73
CA ALA A 309 -3.32 21.19 -2.56
C ALA A 309 -4.33 20.72 -3.63
N PHE A 310 -3.79 20.23 -4.73
CA PHE A 310 -4.51 19.51 -5.77
C PHE A 310 -3.85 18.15 -6.01
N GLY A 311 -4.63 17.08 -5.89
CA GLY A 311 -4.25 15.71 -6.23
C GLY A 311 -5.01 15.25 -7.48
N TYR A 312 -4.33 14.48 -8.32
CA TYR A 312 -4.91 13.86 -9.50
C TYR A 312 -4.41 12.42 -9.62
N THR A 313 -5.34 11.49 -9.87
CA THR A 313 -4.99 10.12 -10.27
C THR A 313 -5.74 9.73 -11.53
N ASN A 314 -5.09 8.97 -12.39
CA ASN A 314 -5.69 8.33 -13.56
C ASN A 314 -5.17 6.90 -13.63
N SER A 315 -6.08 5.94 -13.82
CA SER A 315 -5.78 4.53 -14.05
C SER A 315 -6.51 4.11 -15.32
N ASP A 316 -5.76 3.70 -16.33
CA ASP A 316 -6.29 3.15 -17.58
C ASP A 316 -5.91 1.67 -17.64
N SER A 317 -6.90 0.78 -17.84
CA SER A 317 -6.70 -0.67 -17.88
C SER A 317 -7.35 -1.27 -19.12
N LEU A 318 -6.60 -2.10 -19.83
CA LEU A 318 -7.03 -2.85 -21.01
C LEU A 318 -6.71 -4.33 -20.81
N ASN A 319 -7.74 -5.19 -20.84
CA ASN A 319 -7.54 -6.63 -20.85
C ASN A 319 -7.71 -7.18 -22.26
N TYR A 320 -6.83 -8.09 -22.61
CA TYR A 320 -6.78 -8.73 -23.92
C TYR A 320 -6.95 -10.25 -23.81
N ASP A 321 -7.67 -10.82 -24.75
CA ASP A 321 -7.73 -12.25 -25.01
C ASP A 321 -7.36 -12.50 -26.47
N PRO A 322 -6.11 -12.90 -26.78
CA PRO A 322 -5.68 -13.16 -28.15
C PRO A 322 -6.43 -14.29 -28.85
N ALA A 323 -7.07 -15.20 -28.09
CA ALA A 323 -7.91 -16.26 -28.68
C ALA A 323 -9.22 -15.71 -29.28
N GLN A 324 -9.64 -14.51 -28.91
CA GLN A 324 -10.84 -13.85 -29.44
C GLN A 324 -10.51 -12.99 -30.69
N ALA A 325 -10.45 -13.61 -31.86
CA ALA A 325 -10.04 -12.97 -33.12
C ALA A 325 -10.88 -11.72 -33.49
N VAL A 326 -12.17 -11.66 -33.08
CA VAL A 326 -13.08 -10.56 -33.44
C VAL A 326 -12.99 -9.40 -32.44
N THR A 327 -12.80 -9.71 -31.16
CA THR A 327 -12.73 -8.72 -30.08
C THR A 327 -11.60 -9.07 -29.11
N PRO A 328 -10.34 -8.84 -29.49
CA PRO A 328 -9.22 -9.17 -28.63
C PRO A 328 -9.22 -8.37 -27.32
N VAL A 329 -9.78 -7.15 -27.31
CA VAL A 329 -10.00 -6.39 -26.06
C VAL A 329 -11.27 -6.90 -25.40
N THR A 330 -11.14 -7.46 -24.20
CA THR A 330 -12.25 -8.04 -23.41
C THR A 330 -12.73 -7.12 -22.29
N PHE A 331 -11.89 -6.20 -21.84
CA PHE A 331 -12.23 -5.18 -20.86
C PHE A 331 -11.42 -3.91 -21.11
N ASP A 332 -12.05 -2.76 -20.88
CA ASP A 332 -11.47 -1.44 -21.08
C ASP A 332 -12.07 -0.51 -20.02
N SER A 333 -11.24 -0.01 -19.12
CA SER A 333 -11.67 0.89 -18.05
C SER A 333 -10.74 2.08 -17.87
N THR A 334 -11.31 3.18 -17.40
CA THR A 334 -10.60 4.38 -16.98
C THR A 334 -11.19 4.86 -15.65
N GLY A 335 -10.37 4.96 -14.64
CA GLY A 335 -10.69 5.58 -13.35
C GLY A 335 -9.92 6.88 -13.15
N ARG A 336 -10.61 7.95 -12.75
CA ARG A 336 -9.97 9.24 -12.46
C ARG A 336 -10.46 9.77 -11.14
N ASN A 337 -9.54 10.36 -10.37
CA ASN A 337 -9.86 11.09 -9.17
C ASN A 337 -9.18 12.48 -9.21
N ARG A 338 -9.92 13.52 -8.84
CA ARG A 338 -9.44 14.89 -8.68
C ARG A 338 -9.82 15.35 -7.29
N ARG A 339 -8.84 15.81 -6.53
CA ARG A 339 -9.04 16.22 -5.15
C ARG A 339 -8.43 17.60 -4.91
N TRP A 340 -9.26 18.53 -4.52
CA TRP A 340 -8.85 19.82 -3.95
C TRP A 340 -8.89 19.72 -2.45
N GLU A 341 -7.87 20.20 -1.79
CA GLU A 341 -7.76 20.13 -0.34
C GLU A 341 -7.18 21.42 0.22
N TYR A 342 -7.82 21.94 1.24
CA TYR A 342 -7.22 22.90 2.15
C TYR A 342 -7.03 22.23 3.50
N GLN A 343 -5.84 22.35 4.10
CA GLN A 343 -5.55 21.91 5.46
C GLN A 343 -4.85 23.02 6.23
N GLY A 344 -5.38 23.37 7.41
CA GLY A 344 -4.72 24.18 8.41
C GLY A 344 -4.26 23.31 9.58
N SER A 345 -3.07 23.59 10.12
CA SER A 345 -2.58 23.02 11.37
C SER A 345 -2.11 24.16 12.27
N LEU A 346 -2.86 24.39 13.34
CA LEU A 346 -2.61 25.46 14.31
C LEU A 346 -2.04 24.90 15.61
N GLU A 347 -0.85 25.31 15.96
CA GLU A 347 -0.29 25.12 17.29
C GLU A 347 -0.95 26.14 18.25
N ILE A 348 -1.98 25.67 18.98
CA ILE A 348 -2.73 26.51 19.95
C ILE A 348 -1.81 26.84 21.11
N THR A 349 -1.13 25.81 21.63
CA THR A 349 -0.06 25.91 22.62
C THR A 349 1.01 24.86 22.25
N PRO A 350 2.21 24.88 22.86
CA PRO A 350 3.22 23.81 22.61
C PRO A 350 2.70 22.39 22.86
N ALA A 351 1.69 22.23 23.72
CA ALA A 351 1.08 20.94 24.03
C ALA A 351 -0.17 20.61 23.18
N TRP A 352 -0.76 21.58 22.48
CA TRP A 352 -2.05 21.39 21.79
C TRP A 352 -2.00 21.87 20.34
N THR A 353 -2.40 20.99 19.43
CA THR A 353 -2.50 21.29 17.99
C THR A 353 -3.92 21.01 17.50
N ALA A 354 -4.48 21.94 16.74
CA ALA A 354 -5.70 21.72 15.97
C ALA A 354 -5.36 21.56 14.48
N THR A 355 -5.83 20.48 13.87
CA THR A 355 -5.78 20.26 12.41
C THR A 355 -7.20 20.34 11.88
N PHE A 356 -7.43 21.13 10.84
CA PHE A 356 -8.74 21.28 10.22
C PHE A 356 -8.60 21.42 8.71
N GLY A 357 -9.65 21.07 7.98
CA GLY A 357 -9.58 21.16 6.53
C GLY A 357 -10.93 21.03 5.84
N ALA A 358 -10.89 21.36 4.56
CA ALA A 358 -11.97 21.20 3.61
C ALA A 358 -11.45 20.48 2.36
N GLU A 359 -12.24 19.56 1.82
CA GLU A 359 -11.89 18.78 0.66
C GLU A 359 -13.06 18.74 -0.34
N ARG A 360 -12.74 18.77 -1.62
CA ARG A 360 -13.64 18.40 -2.72
C ARG A 360 -12.98 17.29 -3.51
N GLU A 361 -13.55 16.08 -3.47
CA GLU A 361 -13.13 14.93 -4.26
C GLU A 361 -14.15 14.70 -5.38
N GLN A 362 -13.66 14.53 -6.62
CA GLN A 362 -14.45 14.17 -7.79
C GLN A 362 -13.88 12.91 -8.41
N ALA A 363 -14.65 11.83 -8.34
CA ALA A 363 -14.30 10.55 -8.93
C ALA A 363 -15.12 10.32 -10.19
N SER A 364 -14.49 9.84 -11.26
CA SER A 364 -15.18 9.44 -12.48
C SER A 364 -14.69 8.08 -12.96
N PHE A 365 -15.58 7.36 -13.60
CA PHE A 365 -15.26 6.07 -14.19
C PHE A 365 -15.87 5.93 -15.57
N ARG A 366 -15.19 5.12 -16.38
CA ARG A 366 -15.66 4.60 -17.66
C ARG A 366 -15.27 3.13 -17.72
N SER A 367 -16.19 2.25 -18.09
CA SER A 367 -15.84 0.86 -18.37
C SER A 367 -16.71 0.28 -19.49
N ARG A 368 -16.15 -0.70 -20.19
CA ARG A 368 -16.86 -1.55 -21.14
C ARG A 368 -16.23 -2.93 -21.17
N ALA A 369 -17.04 -3.94 -21.47
CA ALA A 369 -16.62 -5.34 -21.60
C ALA A 369 -17.05 -5.86 -22.97
N PRO A 370 -16.25 -5.66 -24.05
CA PRO A 370 -16.52 -6.24 -25.36
C PRO A 370 -16.53 -7.75 -25.31
N SER A 371 -17.39 -8.38 -26.12
CA SER A 371 -17.48 -9.82 -26.25
C SER A 371 -17.88 -10.19 -27.69
N ALA A 372 -17.79 -11.47 -28.04
CA ALA A 372 -18.20 -11.95 -29.35
C ALA A 372 -19.68 -11.64 -29.66
N PHE A 373 -20.54 -11.58 -28.63
CA PHE A 373 -21.97 -11.25 -28.76
C PHE A 373 -22.24 -9.75 -28.77
N ALA A 374 -21.34 -8.93 -28.21
CA ALA A 374 -21.41 -7.48 -28.17
C ALA A 374 -20.01 -6.90 -28.40
N PRO A 375 -19.54 -6.83 -29.67
CA PRO A 375 -18.15 -6.39 -29.98
C PRO A 375 -17.86 -4.93 -29.65
N SER A 376 -18.90 -4.10 -29.60
CA SER A 376 -18.78 -2.66 -29.32
C SER A 376 -19.85 -2.20 -28.34
N PRO A 377 -19.84 -2.68 -27.09
CA PRO A 377 -20.85 -2.26 -26.12
C PRO A 377 -20.70 -0.77 -25.79
N VAL A 378 -21.81 -0.14 -25.46
CA VAL A 378 -21.80 1.22 -24.93
C VAL A 378 -21.05 1.22 -23.60
N ALA A 379 -20.06 2.10 -23.46
CA ALA A 379 -19.34 2.23 -22.21
C ALA A 379 -20.24 2.78 -21.09
N ALA A 380 -20.26 2.13 -19.96
CA ALA A 380 -20.80 2.70 -18.75
C ALA A 380 -19.93 3.87 -18.30
N ARG A 381 -20.55 4.96 -17.87
CA ARG A 381 -19.87 6.17 -17.41
C ARG A 381 -20.64 6.78 -16.26
N ALA A 382 -19.94 7.22 -15.26
CA ALA A 382 -20.51 7.99 -14.15
C ALA A 382 -19.44 8.87 -13.50
N GLU A 383 -19.91 9.87 -12.78
CA GLU A 383 -19.10 10.78 -11.98
C GLU A 383 -19.83 11.03 -10.66
N VAL A 384 -19.06 11.25 -9.60
CA VAL A 384 -19.57 11.56 -8.26
C VAL A 384 -18.64 12.54 -7.57
N GLY A 385 -19.23 13.44 -6.77
CA GLY A 385 -18.52 14.37 -5.91
C GLY A 385 -18.77 14.10 -4.43
N ILE A 386 -17.78 14.41 -3.61
CA ILE A 386 -17.85 14.42 -2.16
C ILE A 386 -17.23 15.71 -1.66
N ASP A 387 -18.00 16.52 -0.94
CA ASP A 387 -17.51 17.66 -0.18
C ASP A 387 -17.32 17.26 1.28
N SER A 388 -16.19 17.62 1.86
CA SER A 388 -15.85 17.21 3.21
C SER A 388 -15.30 18.36 4.04
N LEU A 389 -15.70 18.38 5.31
CA LEU A 389 -15.11 19.22 6.34
C LEU A 389 -14.62 18.33 7.48
N TYR A 390 -13.42 18.57 7.97
CA TYR A 390 -12.88 17.82 9.10
C TYR A 390 -12.13 18.73 10.08
N ALA A 391 -12.10 18.31 11.33
CA ALA A 391 -11.29 18.91 12.36
C ALA A 391 -10.83 17.83 13.36
N GLN A 392 -9.60 17.96 13.81
CA GLN A 392 -9.03 17.16 14.89
C GLN A 392 -8.29 18.07 15.85
N VAL A 393 -8.49 17.86 17.13
CA VAL A 393 -7.67 18.47 18.19
C VAL A 393 -6.89 17.33 18.85
N ARG A 394 -5.59 17.51 18.96
CA ARG A 394 -4.69 16.61 19.68
C ARG A 394 -3.84 17.37 20.66
N GLY A 395 -3.49 16.74 21.76
CA GLY A 395 -2.62 17.39 22.73
C GLY A 395 -2.37 16.53 23.97
N ASP A 396 -1.54 17.05 24.82
CA ASP A 396 -1.12 16.39 26.06
C ASP A 396 -1.95 16.95 27.22
N LEU A 397 -2.69 16.06 27.89
CA LEU A 397 -3.38 16.35 29.15
C LEU A 397 -2.39 16.37 30.33
N SER A 398 -1.28 15.64 30.16
CA SER A 398 -0.13 15.64 31.06
C SER A 398 1.11 15.17 30.28
N ASP A 399 2.29 15.21 30.88
CA ASP A 399 3.53 14.68 30.29
C ASP A 399 3.44 13.21 29.88
N HIS A 400 2.47 12.48 30.45
CA HIS A 400 2.28 11.04 30.25
C HIS A 400 1.02 10.67 29.47
N LEU A 401 0.08 11.61 29.23
CA LEU A 401 -1.20 11.29 28.60
C LEU A 401 -1.48 12.23 27.43
N SER A 402 -1.41 11.68 26.24
CA SER A 402 -1.79 12.35 24.98
C SER A 402 -3.16 11.89 24.54
N VAL A 403 -3.98 12.80 24.01
CA VAL A 403 -5.31 12.51 23.48
C VAL A 403 -5.53 13.18 22.13
N SER A 404 -6.38 12.58 21.32
CA SER A 404 -6.88 13.19 20.08
C SER A 404 -8.38 12.94 19.93
N VAL A 405 -9.09 13.95 19.43
CA VAL A 405 -10.52 13.89 19.10
C VAL A 405 -10.70 14.50 17.72
N GLY A 406 -11.35 13.79 16.84
CA GLY A 406 -11.60 14.20 15.46
C GLY A 406 -13.06 14.06 15.07
N LEU A 407 -13.52 14.95 14.21
CA LEU A 407 -14.83 14.93 13.57
C LEU A 407 -14.67 15.19 12.08
N ARG A 408 -15.47 14.51 11.27
CA ARG A 408 -15.59 14.74 9.83
C ARG A 408 -17.04 14.72 9.42
N ARG A 409 -17.40 15.60 8.49
CA ARG A 409 -18.67 15.56 7.77
C ARG A 409 -18.40 15.46 6.29
N ASP A 410 -18.91 14.41 5.67
CA ASP A 410 -18.92 14.17 4.24
C ASP A 410 -20.31 14.44 3.69
N SER A 411 -20.42 15.23 2.61
CA SER A 411 -21.64 15.44 1.83
C SER A 411 -21.42 14.80 0.45
N HIS A 412 -22.01 13.65 0.25
CA HIS A 412 -21.88 12.85 -0.98
C HIS A 412 -23.04 13.14 -1.92
N ASP A 413 -22.76 13.41 -3.20
CA ASP A 413 -23.77 13.81 -4.19
C ASP A 413 -24.98 12.85 -4.29
N THR A 414 -24.76 11.54 -4.01
CA THR A 414 -25.80 10.50 -4.12
C THR A 414 -26.28 9.97 -2.76
N PHE A 415 -25.38 9.85 -1.78
CA PHE A 415 -25.66 9.15 -0.52
C PHE A 415 -25.89 10.11 0.66
N GLY A 416 -25.90 11.44 0.39
CA GLY A 416 -26.20 12.46 1.40
C GLY A 416 -25.07 12.67 2.41
N ASP A 417 -25.45 13.15 3.59
CA ASP A 417 -24.54 13.60 4.61
C ASP A 417 -24.19 12.51 5.63
N HIS A 418 -22.90 12.32 5.88
CA HIS A 418 -22.38 11.40 6.90
C HIS A 418 -21.45 12.15 7.86
N THR A 419 -21.66 11.97 9.16
CA THR A 419 -20.80 12.56 10.19
C THR A 419 -20.08 11.43 10.93
N LEU A 420 -18.76 11.53 11.03
CA LEU A 420 -17.87 10.51 11.58
C LEU A 420 -17.06 11.07 12.71
N GLY A 421 -16.89 10.30 13.78
CA GLY A 421 -16.08 10.64 14.93
C GLY A 421 -14.90 9.71 15.14
N GLN A 422 -13.87 10.22 15.78
CA GLN A 422 -12.70 9.47 16.21
C GLN A 422 -12.19 10.00 17.53
N VAL A 423 -11.80 9.10 18.43
CA VAL A 423 -11.12 9.43 19.68
C VAL A 423 -9.97 8.47 19.87
N ALA A 424 -8.80 8.96 20.30
CA ALA A 424 -7.69 8.11 20.64
C ALA A 424 -6.88 8.70 21.79
N GLY A 425 -6.21 7.82 22.54
CA GLY A 425 -5.35 8.19 23.65
C GLY A 425 -4.14 7.29 23.76
N ALA A 426 -3.02 7.87 24.15
CA ALA A 426 -1.76 7.19 24.49
C ALA A 426 -1.33 7.59 25.90
N TRP A 427 -1.12 6.62 26.77
CA TRP A 427 -0.73 6.83 28.15
C TRP A 427 0.55 6.10 28.49
N SER A 428 1.62 6.86 28.77
CA SER A 428 2.90 6.35 29.22
C SER A 428 2.87 6.12 30.73
N ILE A 429 3.00 4.86 31.16
CA ILE A 429 3.09 4.46 32.56
C ILE A 429 4.56 4.27 32.90
N GLY A 430 5.17 5.28 33.52
CA GLY A 430 6.61 5.37 33.66
C GLY A 430 7.30 5.46 32.30
N GLU A 431 8.56 5.02 32.22
CA GLU A 431 9.39 5.11 30.99
C GLU A 431 9.26 3.88 30.08
N ALA A 432 8.70 2.78 30.60
CA ALA A 432 8.76 1.48 29.94
C ALA A 432 7.44 0.99 29.36
N THR A 433 6.29 1.52 29.78
CA THR A 433 4.99 1.00 29.39
C THR A 433 4.13 2.06 28.74
N LEU A 434 3.59 1.76 27.55
CA LEU A 434 2.68 2.61 26.82
C LEU A 434 1.35 1.88 26.59
N LEU A 435 0.27 2.47 27.10
CA LEU A 435 -1.10 2.05 26.78
C LEU A 435 -1.66 2.90 25.66
N ARG A 436 -2.34 2.26 24.71
CA ARG A 436 -3.04 2.91 23.61
C ARG A 436 -4.49 2.47 23.57
N ALA A 437 -5.38 3.39 23.28
CA ALA A 437 -6.77 3.08 23.01
C ALA A 437 -7.30 3.97 21.88
N SER A 438 -8.11 3.42 21.00
CA SER A 438 -8.79 4.20 19.99
C SER A 438 -10.19 3.69 19.69
N PHE A 439 -11.04 4.62 19.29
CA PHE A 439 -12.35 4.40 18.68
C PHE A 439 -12.44 5.22 17.42
N GLY A 440 -12.97 4.64 16.35
CA GLY A 440 -13.20 5.36 15.10
C GLY A 440 -14.40 4.80 14.34
N GLN A 441 -15.06 5.71 13.63
CA GLN A 441 -16.15 5.39 12.72
C GLN A 441 -15.65 5.38 11.28
N GLY A 442 -16.15 4.47 10.48
CA GLY A 442 -15.85 4.30 9.08
C GLY A 442 -17.07 4.44 8.19
N PHE A 443 -16.87 4.95 7.00
CA PHE A 443 -17.88 5.10 5.97
C PHE A 443 -17.29 4.75 4.61
N LYS A 444 -18.08 4.06 3.75
CA LYS A 444 -17.71 3.83 2.35
C LYS A 444 -18.96 3.90 1.48
N ALA A 445 -19.02 4.86 0.56
CA ALA A 445 -20.05 4.89 -0.46
C ALA A 445 -19.85 3.73 -1.46
N PRO A 446 -20.93 3.16 -2.03
CA PRO A 446 -20.81 2.26 -3.17
C PRO A 446 -20.02 2.90 -4.30
N THR A 447 -19.14 2.12 -4.94
CA THR A 447 -18.30 2.64 -6.02
C THR A 447 -19.10 2.86 -7.30
N LEU A 448 -18.56 3.68 -8.20
CA LEU A 448 -19.17 3.90 -9.50
C LEU A 448 -19.31 2.59 -10.29
N TYR A 449 -18.35 1.66 -10.14
CA TYR A 449 -18.44 0.33 -10.74
C TYR A 449 -19.57 -0.50 -10.12
N GLN A 450 -19.71 -0.51 -8.79
CA GLN A 450 -20.78 -1.22 -8.08
C GLN A 450 -22.18 -0.68 -8.41
N LEU A 451 -22.30 0.59 -8.79
CA LEU A 451 -23.56 1.22 -9.16
C LEU A 451 -23.90 1.08 -10.65
N TYR A 452 -22.91 1.30 -11.53
CA TYR A 452 -23.20 1.58 -12.95
C TYR A 452 -22.60 0.58 -13.94
N SER A 453 -21.75 -0.38 -13.51
CA SER A 453 -21.23 -1.42 -14.41
C SER A 453 -22.32 -2.39 -14.88
N ALA A 454 -21.97 -3.33 -15.74
CA ALA A 454 -22.85 -4.43 -16.17
C ALA A 454 -23.40 -5.26 -14.96
N TYR A 455 -22.70 -5.24 -13.84
CA TYR A 455 -23.08 -5.90 -12.58
C TYR A 455 -23.66 -4.93 -11.55
N GLY A 456 -23.85 -3.68 -11.94
CA GLY A 456 -24.22 -2.59 -11.05
C GLY A 456 -25.63 -2.75 -10.44
N ASN A 457 -25.81 -2.13 -9.27
CA ASN A 457 -27.06 -2.06 -8.56
C ASN A 457 -27.24 -0.66 -7.96
N LEU A 458 -28.21 0.09 -8.47
CA LEU A 458 -28.52 1.46 -8.00
C LEU A 458 -29.22 1.49 -6.63
N GLY A 459 -29.65 0.34 -6.11
CA GLY A 459 -30.30 0.21 -4.81
C GLY A 459 -29.35 0.06 -3.64
N LEU A 460 -28.02 0.12 -3.87
CA LEU A 460 -27.03 -0.03 -2.81
C LEU A 460 -27.06 1.12 -1.80
N ALA A 461 -26.88 0.77 -0.53
CA ALA A 461 -26.63 1.70 0.58
C ALA A 461 -25.13 1.77 0.89
N ALA A 462 -24.71 2.84 1.53
CA ALA A 462 -23.33 3.01 1.98
C ALA A 462 -22.99 2.05 3.13
N GLU A 463 -21.74 1.57 3.14
CA GLU A 463 -21.18 0.80 4.23
C GLU A 463 -20.83 1.71 5.42
N GLN A 464 -21.07 1.24 6.64
CA GLN A 464 -20.73 1.92 7.88
C GLN A 464 -20.01 0.96 8.81
N ALA A 465 -19.07 1.45 9.59
CA ALA A 465 -18.35 0.65 10.54
C ALA A 465 -18.00 1.42 11.81
N ASP A 466 -18.05 0.72 12.96
CA ASP A 466 -17.51 1.17 14.23
C ASP A 466 -16.36 0.24 14.62
N GLY A 467 -15.22 0.84 15.01
CA GLY A 467 -14.03 0.09 15.38
C GLY A 467 -13.40 0.58 16.67
N TRP A 468 -12.90 -0.38 17.46
CA TRP A 468 -12.21 -0.15 18.73
C TRP A 468 -10.90 -0.88 18.77
N ASP A 469 -9.89 -0.28 19.37
CA ASP A 469 -8.69 -0.98 19.74
C ASP A 469 -8.17 -0.56 21.13
N LEU A 470 -7.51 -1.54 21.79
CA LEU A 470 -6.83 -1.37 23.07
C LEU A 470 -5.51 -2.12 23.01
N GLY A 471 -4.41 -1.42 23.27
CA GLY A 471 -3.06 -1.97 23.17
C GLY A 471 -2.21 -1.62 24.38
N VAL A 472 -1.24 -2.49 24.65
CA VAL A 472 -0.15 -2.27 25.59
C VAL A 472 1.16 -2.57 24.89
N GLU A 473 2.15 -1.71 25.08
CA GLU A 473 3.53 -1.91 24.68
C GLU A 473 4.42 -1.78 25.90
N HIS A 474 5.40 -2.67 26.03
CA HIS A 474 6.33 -2.66 27.15
C HIS A 474 7.75 -2.88 26.68
N SER A 475 8.65 -1.99 27.10
CA SER A 475 10.07 -2.05 26.83
C SER A 475 10.81 -2.60 28.07
N VAL A 476 11.66 -3.60 27.88
CA VAL A 476 12.41 -4.25 28.94
C VAL A 476 13.85 -3.75 28.99
N GLY A 477 14.31 -3.35 30.15
CA GLY A 477 15.65 -2.80 30.37
C GLY A 477 15.88 -1.55 29.49
N ASP A 478 17.03 -1.47 28.83
CA ASP A 478 17.40 -0.32 27.98
C ASP A 478 16.80 -0.45 26.56
N GLY A 479 15.62 -1.10 26.42
CA GLY A 479 14.94 -1.27 25.13
C GLY A 479 15.41 -2.48 24.32
N TRP A 480 16.22 -3.38 24.90
CA TRP A 480 16.70 -4.57 24.19
C TRP A 480 15.58 -5.55 23.79
N LEU A 481 14.44 -5.49 24.47
CA LEU A 481 13.23 -6.22 24.14
C LEU A 481 12.03 -5.29 24.25
N VAL A 482 11.27 -5.17 23.16
CA VAL A 482 9.97 -4.48 23.14
C VAL A 482 8.90 -5.49 22.80
N VAL A 483 7.86 -5.57 23.61
CA VAL A 483 6.69 -6.43 23.37
C VAL A 483 5.42 -5.59 23.33
N ALA A 484 4.50 -5.93 22.43
CA ALA A 484 3.20 -5.30 22.44
C ALA A 484 2.08 -6.31 22.19
N ALA A 485 0.92 -6.00 22.77
CA ALA A 485 -0.33 -6.72 22.54
C ALA A 485 -1.45 -5.73 22.26
N THR A 486 -2.27 -5.98 21.23
CA THR A 486 -3.43 -5.15 20.88
C THR A 486 -4.64 -6.03 20.64
N GLY A 487 -5.73 -5.78 21.36
CA GLY A 487 -7.05 -6.32 21.05
C GLY A 487 -7.83 -5.35 20.19
N PHE A 488 -8.59 -5.84 19.21
CA PHE A 488 -9.42 -5.01 18.34
C PHE A 488 -10.78 -5.63 18.08
N TRP A 489 -11.78 -4.77 17.79
CA TRP A 489 -13.15 -5.12 17.43
C TRP A 489 -13.65 -4.17 16.35
N ARG A 490 -14.35 -4.70 15.37
CA ARG A 490 -15.05 -3.92 14.34
C ARG A 490 -16.36 -4.60 13.96
N ASP A 491 -17.43 -3.80 13.96
CA ASP A 491 -18.71 -4.15 13.35
C ASP A 491 -18.89 -3.32 12.05
N THR A 492 -19.37 -3.97 10.99
CA THR A 492 -19.63 -3.32 9.69
C THR A 492 -21.05 -3.62 9.27
N GLU A 493 -21.80 -2.58 8.89
CA GLU A 493 -23.15 -2.68 8.36
C GLU A 493 -23.18 -2.37 6.86
N ASN A 494 -24.13 -2.95 6.16
CA ASN A 494 -24.38 -2.78 4.72
C ASN A 494 -23.14 -3.10 3.85
N GLN A 495 -22.29 -4.02 4.27
CA GLN A 495 -21.15 -4.43 3.45
C GLN A 495 -21.63 -4.90 2.09
N ILE A 496 -20.94 -4.44 1.03
CA ILE A 496 -21.29 -4.71 -0.35
C ILE A 496 -20.46 -5.90 -0.84
N ASP A 497 -21.18 -6.96 -1.27
CA ASP A 497 -20.57 -8.16 -1.84
C ASP A 497 -21.14 -8.46 -3.22
N PHE A 498 -20.44 -9.29 -4.00
CA PHE A 498 -20.93 -9.80 -5.27
C PHE A 498 -21.83 -11.03 -5.05
N VAL A 499 -23.06 -10.96 -5.53
CA VAL A 499 -24.05 -12.03 -5.46
C VAL A 499 -24.21 -12.68 -6.81
N SER A 500 -23.99 -14.01 -6.90
CA SER A 500 -24.20 -14.77 -8.13
C SER A 500 -25.68 -15.00 -8.42
N CYS A 501 -26.08 -14.79 -9.67
CA CYS A 501 -27.41 -15.14 -10.16
C CYS A 501 -27.48 -16.63 -10.50
N ALA A 502 -28.48 -17.32 -10.02
CA ALA A 502 -28.72 -18.72 -10.43
C ALA A 502 -29.08 -18.80 -11.92
N PHE A 503 -28.60 -19.84 -12.60
CA PHE A 503 -28.91 -20.06 -14.00
C PHE A 503 -30.47 -20.16 -14.19
N GLY A 504 -30.98 -19.39 -15.14
CA GLY A 504 -32.45 -19.31 -15.36
C GLY A 504 -33.22 -18.49 -14.33
N SER A 505 -32.55 -17.72 -13.45
CA SER A 505 -33.19 -16.82 -12.49
C SER A 505 -34.12 -15.83 -13.22
N LEU A 506 -35.35 -15.67 -12.73
CA LEU A 506 -36.30 -14.67 -13.23
C LEU A 506 -36.29 -13.36 -12.40
N ALA A 507 -35.46 -13.27 -11.39
CA ALA A 507 -35.37 -12.07 -10.58
C ALA A 507 -34.97 -10.86 -11.45
N ALA A 508 -35.67 -9.74 -11.31
CA ALA A 508 -35.41 -8.54 -12.12
C ALA A 508 -33.96 -8.04 -11.99
N VAL A 509 -33.36 -8.16 -10.80
CA VAL A 509 -31.96 -7.78 -10.54
C VAL A 509 -30.98 -8.69 -11.30
N CYS A 510 -31.34 -9.93 -11.62
CA CYS A 510 -30.52 -10.84 -12.44
C CYS A 510 -30.81 -10.70 -13.95
N ASN A 511 -31.84 -9.94 -14.34
CA ASN A 511 -32.23 -9.72 -15.74
C ASN A 511 -32.55 -8.25 -16.02
N PRO A 512 -31.62 -7.30 -15.78
CA PRO A 512 -31.88 -5.89 -16.02
C PRO A 512 -32.14 -5.67 -17.52
N GLY A 513 -33.28 -5.02 -17.84
CA GLY A 513 -33.68 -4.79 -19.24
C GLY A 513 -33.95 -6.06 -20.03
N GLY A 514 -34.19 -7.21 -19.38
CA GLY A 514 -34.42 -8.50 -20.03
C GLY A 514 -33.16 -9.27 -20.44
N VAL A 515 -31.98 -8.80 -20.04
CA VAL A 515 -30.70 -9.46 -20.31
C VAL A 515 -30.17 -10.15 -19.06
N ALA A 516 -30.01 -11.48 -19.14
CA ALA A 516 -29.47 -12.26 -18.02
C ALA A 516 -28.01 -11.89 -17.74
N ARG A 517 -27.65 -11.82 -16.45
CA ARG A 517 -26.28 -11.58 -15.98
C ARG A 517 -25.83 -12.61 -14.95
N PHE A 518 -24.52 -12.79 -14.80
CA PHE A 518 -23.94 -13.76 -13.86
C PHE A 518 -24.15 -13.39 -12.40
N GLY A 519 -24.32 -12.12 -12.09
CA GLY A 519 -24.49 -11.64 -10.73
C GLY A 519 -24.61 -10.13 -10.67
N TYR A 520 -24.63 -9.60 -9.47
CA TYR A 520 -24.76 -8.17 -9.17
C TYR A 520 -24.18 -7.87 -7.79
N TYR A 521 -23.97 -6.60 -7.51
CA TYR A 521 -23.56 -6.14 -6.17
C TYR A 521 -24.77 -5.91 -5.30
N ASP A 522 -24.71 -6.33 -4.04
CA ASP A 522 -25.77 -6.14 -3.06
C ASP A 522 -25.23 -5.89 -1.66
N ASN A 523 -25.98 -5.20 -0.81
CA ASN A 523 -25.68 -5.04 0.61
C ASN A 523 -26.05 -6.34 1.34
N THR A 524 -25.17 -7.30 1.31
CA THR A 524 -25.47 -8.65 1.80
C THR A 524 -25.11 -8.86 3.24
N ALA A 525 -24.29 -7.99 3.84
CA ALA A 525 -23.63 -8.36 5.07
C ALA A 525 -23.67 -7.29 6.18
N LYS A 526 -24.12 -7.76 7.35
CA LYS A 526 -23.56 -7.32 8.63
C LYS A 526 -22.38 -8.23 8.92
N THR A 527 -21.19 -7.65 9.13
CA THR A 527 -20.00 -8.43 9.43
C THR A 527 -19.36 -7.96 10.72
N ALA A 528 -18.65 -8.86 11.38
CA ALA A 528 -17.85 -8.53 12.53
C ALA A 528 -16.43 -9.06 12.35
N ALA A 529 -15.46 -8.35 12.88
CA ALA A 529 -14.09 -8.78 12.99
C ALA A 529 -13.56 -8.46 14.38
N GLN A 530 -12.89 -9.41 15.01
CA GLN A 530 -12.22 -9.23 16.30
C GLN A 530 -10.92 -10.01 16.33
N GLY A 531 -9.98 -9.59 17.16
CA GLY A 531 -8.74 -10.30 17.23
C GLY A 531 -7.74 -9.76 18.22
N VAL A 532 -6.59 -10.42 18.25
CA VAL A 532 -5.43 -10.06 19.04
C VAL A 532 -4.20 -10.03 18.14
N GLU A 533 -3.44 -8.96 18.25
CA GLU A 533 -2.16 -8.75 17.59
C GLU A 533 -1.06 -8.74 18.65
N LEU A 534 -0.01 -9.53 18.46
CA LEU A 534 1.17 -9.58 19.31
C LEU A 534 2.39 -9.23 18.50
N THR A 535 3.30 -8.43 19.06
CA THR A 535 4.60 -8.12 18.45
C THR A 535 5.70 -8.26 19.49
N ALA A 536 6.89 -8.65 19.04
CA ALA A 536 8.09 -8.67 19.84
C ALA A 536 9.29 -8.27 18.98
N ALA A 537 10.08 -7.32 19.43
CA ALA A 537 11.33 -6.91 18.82
C ALA A 537 12.46 -7.07 19.84
N VAL A 538 13.55 -7.74 19.44
CA VAL A 538 14.75 -7.94 20.27
C VAL A 538 15.94 -7.37 19.52
N GLU A 539 16.72 -6.53 20.19
CA GLU A 539 18.02 -6.07 19.71
C GLU A 539 19.08 -6.28 20.79
N ARG A 540 20.05 -7.16 20.52
CA ARG A 540 21.13 -7.43 21.47
C ARG A 540 22.46 -7.72 20.78
N GLY A 541 23.30 -6.72 20.70
CA GLY A 541 24.59 -6.80 20.04
C GLY A 541 24.48 -7.09 18.54
N ALA A 542 24.96 -8.25 18.11
CA ALA A 542 24.90 -8.66 16.70
C ALA A 542 23.56 -9.30 16.29
N PHE A 543 22.70 -9.60 17.24
CA PHE A 543 21.44 -10.31 17.03
C PHE A 543 20.25 -9.36 17.07
N SER A 544 19.36 -9.45 16.07
CA SER A 544 18.03 -8.88 16.12
C SER A 544 16.96 -9.92 15.77
N LEU A 545 15.79 -9.80 16.38
CA LEU A 545 14.63 -10.64 16.15
C LEU A 545 13.39 -9.76 16.08
N ASP A 546 12.64 -9.86 14.99
CA ASP A 546 11.31 -9.30 14.85
C ASP A 546 10.30 -10.43 14.74
N ALA A 547 9.30 -10.44 15.60
CA ALA A 547 8.24 -11.45 15.59
C ALA A 547 6.88 -10.77 15.67
N ASN A 548 5.91 -11.30 14.95
CA ASN A 548 4.52 -10.91 15.14
C ASN A 548 3.58 -12.10 14.96
N TYR A 549 2.44 -11.99 15.62
CA TYR A 549 1.35 -12.95 15.52
C TYR A 549 0.02 -12.22 15.51
N SER A 550 -0.90 -12.65 14.65
CA SER A 550 -2.27 -12.15 14.58
C SER A 550 -3.26 -13.30 14.67
N TRP A 551 -4.19 -13.20 15.59
CA TRP A 551 -5.43 -13.95 15.56
C TRP A 551 -6.55 -13.02 15.16
N THR A 552 -7.27 -13.35 14.07
CA THR A 552 -8.34 -12.51 13.49
C THR A 552 -9.56 -13.38 13.21
N HIS A 553 -10.57 -13.30 14.02
CA HIS A 553 -11.85 -13.96 13.80
C HIS A 553 -12.79 -13.02 13.04
N THR A 554 -13.37 -13.50 11.94
CA THR A 554 -14.32 -12.74 11.13
C THR A 554 -15.60 -13.54 10.95
N GLU A 555 -16.75 -12.87 11.02
CA GLU A 555 -18.05 -13.52 10.96
C GLU A 555 -19.04 -12.74 10.10
N ASN A 556 -19.78 -13.43 9.25
CA ASN A 556 -20.98 -12.92 8.61
C ASN A 556 -22.17 -13.03 9.58
N ARG A 557 -22.70 -11.89 10.03
CA ARG A 557 -23.84 -11.80 10.95
C ARG A 557 -25.18 -11.57 10.26
N SER A 558 -25.22 -11.52 8.93
CA SER A 558 -26.45 -11.34 8.16
C SER A 558 -27.37 -12.53 8.29
N ALA A 559 -28.65 -12.29 8.12
CA ALA A 559 -29.61 -13.39 7.96
C ALA A 559 -29.35 -14.17 6.67
N GLY A 560 -29.55 -15.48 6.67
CA GLY A 560 -29.40 -16.34 5.49
C GLY A 560 -28.40 -17.48 5.64
N ALA A 561 -28.07 -18.14 4.54
CA ALA A 561 -27.26 -19.38 4.52
C ALA A 561 -25.80 -19.19 4.96
N ASN A 562 -25.29 -17.98 4.93
CA ASN A 562 -23.92 -17.66 5.30
C ASN A 562 -23.77 -17.09 6.71
N ARG A 563 -24.84 -17.03 7.51
CA ARG A 563 -24.77 -16.56 8.90
C ARG A 563 -23.84 -17.44 9.74
N GLY A 564 -22.97 -16.81 10.52
CA GLY A 564 -21.98 -17.47 11.37
C GLY A 564 -20.77 -18.02 10.60
N LYS A 565 -20.69 -17.81 9.27
CA LYS A 565 -19.55 -18.24 8.47
C LYS A 565 -18.45 -17.19 8.48
N GLN A 566 -17.21 -17.67 8.39
CA GLN A 566 -16.04 -16.85 8.26
C GLN A 566 -16.04 -16.11 6.91
N LEU A 567 -15.55 -14.88 6.89
CA LEU A 567 -15.37 -14.13 5.64
C LEU A 567 -14.25 -14.76 4.79
N ALA A 568 -14.42 -14.73 3.46
CA ALA A 568 -13.52 -15.39 2.54
C ALA A 568 -12.11 -14.79 2.55
N ARG A 569 -11.07 -15.63 2.43
CA ARG A 569 -9.64 -15.25 2.33
C ARG A 569 -9.12 -14.46 3.52
N ARG A 570 -9.63 -14.76 4.74
CA ARG A 570 -9.16 -14.22 6.01
C ARG A 570 -8.66 -15.38 6.88
N PRO A 571 -7.35 -15.68 6.88
CA PRO A 571 -6.81 -16.66 7.79
C PRO A 571 -6.95 -16.18 9.23
N GLU A 572 -7.42 -17.06 10.12
CA GLU A 572 -7.56 -16.71 11.53
C GLU A 572 -6.21 -16.54 12.23
N HIS A 573 -5.21 -17.29 11.81
CA HIS A 573 -3.89 -17.29 12.42
C HIS A 573 -2.82 -16.90 11.41
N GLN A 574 -2.01 -15.93 11.73
CA GLN A 574 -0.82 -15.56 10.96
C GLN A 574 0.34 -15.27 11.92
N ALA A 575 1.53 -15.72 11.55
CA ALA A 575 2.74 -15.45 12.31
C ALA A 575 3.91 -15.14 11.37
N ASN A 576 4.75 -14.18 11.73
CA ASN A 576 6.00 -13.90 11.05
C ASN A 576 7.11 -13.79 12.10
N LEU A 577 8.29 -14.26 11.73
CA LEU A 577 9.49 -14.20 12.56
C LEU A 577 10.69 -13.96 11.65
N ALA A 578 11.44 -12.89 11.89
CA ALA A 578 12.67 -12.57 11.19
C ALA A 578 13.83 -12.51 12.21
N ALA A 579 14.80 -13.40 12.07
CA ALA A 579 15.99 -13.44 12.92
C ALA A 579 17.21 -13.04 12.08
N THR A 580 17.91 -11.99 12.51
CA THR A 580 19.08 -11.44 11.82
C THR A 580 20.31 -11.52 12.69
N TRP A 581 21.42 -11.94 12.08
CA TRP A 581 22.73 -11.87 12.67
C TRP A 581 23.63 -10.95 11.86
N ARG A 582 24.32 -10.01 12.52
CA ARG A 582 25.27 -9.07 11.90
C ARG A 582 26.68 -9.38 12.40
N TRP A 583 27.58 -9.76 11.49
CA TRP A 583 28.98 -10.00 11.81
C TRP A 583 29.78 -8.70 11.82
N ARG A 584 30.89 -8.71 12.53
CA ARG A 584 31.85 -7.55 12.56
C ARG A 584 32.42 -7.23 11.19
N SER A 585 32.43 -8.14 10.24
CA SER A 585 32.81 -7.92 8.85
C SER A 585 31.83 -7.09 8.03
N GLY A 586 30.67 -6.75 8.61
CA GLY A 586 29.56 -6.11 7.90
C GLY A 586 28.60 -7.09 7.22
N LEU A 587 28.96 -8.38 7.11
CA LEU A 587 28.01 -9.40 6.61
C LEU A 587 26.79 -9.44 7.54
N SER A 588 25.59 -9.43 6.96
CA SER A 588 24.36 -9.75 7.67
C SER A 588 23.64 -10.93 7.02
N ALA A 589 23.00 -11.76 7.83
CA ALA A 589 22.13 -12.84 7.35
C ALA A 589 20.83 -12.86 8.15
N THR A 590 19.73 -13.06 7.45
CA THR A 590 18.37 -13.13 8.01
C THR A 590 17.70 -14.43 7.61
N ALA A 591 17.08 -15.11 8.56
CA ALA A 591 16.07 -16.15 8.32
C ALA A 591 14.70 -15.59 8.67
N ASP A 592 13.77 -15.67 7.74
CA ASP A 592 12.42 -15.14 7.85
C ASP A 592 11.41 -16.28 7.67
N ILE A 593 10.58 -16.53 8.68
CA ILE A 593 9.54 -17.56 8.67
C ILE A 593 8.20 -16.86 8.65
N ARG A 594 7.34 -17.26 7.72
CA ARG A 594 5.96 -16.82 7.62
C ARG A 594 5.03 -18.02 7.67
N HIS A 595 4.12 -18.03 8.65
CA HIS A 595 3.03 -18.99 8.74
C HIS A 595 1.69 -18.30 8.49
N VAL A 596 0.87 -18.88 7.63
CA VAL A 596 -0.50 -18.45 7.35
C VAL A 596 -1.42 -19.66 7.58
N GLY A 597 -2.36 -19.53 8.50
CA GLY A 597 -3.35 -20.57 8.81
C GLY A 597 -4.36 -20.79 7.68
N ALA A 598 -5.18 -21.80 7.85
CA ALA A 598 -6.26 -22.09 6.90
C ALA A 598 -7.26 -20.92 6.82
N SER A 599 -7.89 -20.77 5.64
CA SER A 599 -9.00 -19.86 5.40
C SER A 599 -9.97 -20.44 4.38
N PHE A 600 -11.09 -19.76 4.12
CA PHE A 600 -12.01 -20.18 3.09
C PHE A 600 -11.90 -19.26 1.86
N ASP A 601 -12.03 -19.81 0.66
CA ASP A 601 -12.00 -19.02 -0.57
C ASP A 601 -13.33 -18.29 -0.86
N ASN A 602 -14.44 -18.79 -0.34
CA ASN A 602 -15.77 -18.28 -0.63
C ASN A 602 -16.63 -18.07 0.62
N ALA A 603 -17.68 -17.23 0.50
CA ALA A 603 -18.59 -16.90 1.58
C ALA A 603 -19.40 -18.13 2.10
N ALA A 604 -19.55 -19.18 1.30
CA ALA A 604 -20.21 -20.41 1.69
C ALA A 604 -19.32 -21.31 2.56
N ASN A 605 -18.05 -21.00 2.75
CA ASN A 605 -17.03 -21.81 3.42
C ASN A 605 -16.95 -23.25 2.88
N SER A 606 -17.20 -23.43 1.60
CA SER A 606 -17.22 -24.75 0.95
C SER A 606 -15.86 -25.16 0.37
N TYR A 607 -14.90 -24.24 0.27
CA TYR A 607 -13.55 -24.52 -0.18
C TYR A 607 -12.54 -23.95 0.82
N VAL A 608 -11.65 -24.83 1.28
CA VAL A 608 -10.59 -24.47 2.25
C VAL A 608 -9.29 -24.19 1.49
N LEU A 609 -8.74 -23.00 1.69
CA LEU A 609 -7.35 -22.68 1.37
C LEU A 609 -6.47 -23.25 2.49
N GLN A 610 -5.57 -24.14 2.13
CA GLN A 610 -4.75 -24.87 3.09
C GLN A 610 -3.74 -23.96 3.79
N PRO A 611 -3.37 -24.23 5.06
CA PRO A 611 -2.33 -23.50 5.74
C PRO A 611 -0.97 -23.76 5.06
N HIS A 612 -0.06 -22.79 5.14
CA HIS A 612 1.29 -22.92 4.59
C HIS A 612 2.33 -22.20 5.45
N THR A 613 3.58 -22.64 5.33
CA THR A 613 4.72 -22.04 6.03
C THR A 613 5.88 -21.84 5.07
N LEU A 614 6.30 -20.59 4.91
CA LEU A 614 7.41 -20.21 4.06
C LEU A 614 8.63 -19.90 4.92
N LEU A 615 9.80 -20.34 4.46
CA LEU A 615 11.10 -19.95 4.97
C LEU A 615 11.85 -19.21 3.89
N ASP A 616 12.30 -18.01 4.19
CA ASP A 616 13.15 -17.21 3.32
C ASP A 616 14.51 -16.98 3.99
N LEU A 617 15.57 -17.00 3.19
CA LEU A 617 16.93 -16.69 3.64
C LEU A 617 17.46 -15.49 2.86
N ARG A 618 18.08 -14.55 3.56
CA ARG A 618 18.66 -13.33 2.99
C ARG A 618 20.05 -13.10 3.55
N ALA A 619 20.91 -12.54 2.72
CA ALA A 619 22.23 -12.07 3.15
C ALA A 619 22.58 -10.77 2.43
N SER A 620 23.33 -9.90 3.09
CA SER A 620 23.92 -8.71 2.48
C SER A 620 25.33 -8.46 3.01
N TYR A 621 26.17 -7.90 2.16
CA TYR A 621 27.55 -7.58 2.49
C TYR A 621 27.95 -6.23 1.87
N PRO A 622 28.30 -5.23 2.70
CA PRO A 622 28.86 -3.99 2.21
C PRO A 622 30.30 -4.26 1.73
N VAL A 623 30.52 -4.15 0.43
CA VAL A 623 31.86 -4.32 -0.18
C VAL A 623 32.74 -3.12 0.19
N ASN A 624 32.13 -1.94 0.23
CA ASN A 624 32.69 -0.67 0.68
C ASN A 624 31.54 0.32 0.97
N ASP A 625 31.86 1.58 1.26
CA ASP A 625 30.87 2.62 1.57
C ASP A 625 29.91 2.94 0.43
N THR A 626 30.28 2.61 -0.82
CA THR A 626 29.48 2.85 -2.03
C THR A 626 28.69 1.62 -2.45
N PHE A 627 29.25 0.40 -2.37
CA PHE A 627 28.67 -0.81 -2.94
C PHE A 627 28.29 -1.84 -1.88
N GLU A 628 27.07 -2.34 -1.98
CA GLU A 628 26.57 -3.49 -1.24
C GLU A 628 26.17 -4.59 -2.24
N VAL A 629 26.56 -5.83 -1.96
CA VAL A 629 26.04 -7.01 -2.65
C VAL A 629 25.09 -7.76 -1.71
N TYR A 630 24.02 -8.32 -2.25
CA TYR A 630 23.05 -9.04 -1.46
C TYR A 630 22.41 -10.16 -2.26
N GLY A 631 21.75 -11.06 -1.55
CA GLY A 631 21.00 -12.13 -2.17
C GLY A 631 19.94 -12.68 -1.25
N ARG A 632 18.92 -13.28 -1.85
CA ARG A 632 17.82 -13.94 -1.13
C ARG A 632 17.42 -15.22 -1.83
N VAL A 633 16.90 -16.14 -1.03
CA VAL A 633 16.15 -17.31 -1.49
C VAL A 633 14.81 -17.25 -0.78
N ASP A 634 13.75 -17.03 -1.55
CA ASP A 634 12.39 -17.03 -1.05
C ASP A 634 11.80 -18.43 -1.17
N ASN A 635 10.91 -18.83 -0.24
CA ASN A 635 10.28 -20.15 -0.17
C ASN A 635 11.30 -21.31 -0.28
N VAL A 636 12.30 -21.33 0.59
CA VAL A 636 13.39 -22.33 0.61
C VAL A 636 12.87 -23.76 0.65
N LEU A 637 11.75 -23.99 1.32
CA LEU A 637 11.12 -25.31 1.48
C LEU A 637 10.37 -25.77 0.22
N ASP A 638 10.18 -24.87 -0.76
CA ASP A 638 9.45 -25.11 -2.01
C ASP A 638 8.00 -25.56 -1.76
N ASP A 639 7.38 -24.95 -0.74
CA ASP A 639 6.00 -25.25 -0.38
C ASP A 639 5.04 -24.72 -1.46
N SER A 640 4.08 -25.53 -1.86
CA SER A 640 3.04 -25.17 -2.82
C SER A 640 1.78 -24.80 -2.07
N TYR A 641 1.27 -23.62 -2.30
CA TYR A 641 0.11 -23.08 -1.59
C TYR A 641 -0.79 -22.26 -2.50
N GLU A 642 -1.99 -21.95 -2.04
CA GLU A 642 -2.94 -21.07 -2.72
C GLU A 642 -3.36 -19.94 -1.79
N THR A 643 -3.45 -18.71 -2.31
CA THR A 643 -4.08 -17.56 -1.63
C THR A 643 -5.44 -17.21 -2.22
N ALA A 644 -5.77 -17.81 -3.35
CA ALA A 644 -7.06 -17.83 -4.02
C ALA A 644 -7.20 -19.18 -4.73
N ARG A 645 -8.40 -19.72 -4.73
CA ARG A 645 -8.68 -21.06 -5.26
C ARG A 645 -8.23 -21.22 -6.71
N ASN A 646 -7.51 -22.30 -7.00
CA ASN A 646 -6.97 -22.69 -8.30
C ASN A 646 -5.91 -21.71 -8.87
N TYR A 647 -5.48 -20.72 -8.10
CA TYR A 647 -4.38 -19.84 -8.51
C TYR A 647 -3.04 -20.37 -7.98
N GLY A 648 -2.11 -20.57 -8.90
CA GLY A 648 -0.74 -20.96 -8.59
C GLY A 648 0.02 -19.88 -7.82
N THR A 649 1.05 -20.27 -7.09
CA THR A 649 1.95 -19.35 -6.38
C THR A 649 3.40 -19.69 -6.72
N GLN A 650 4.31 -18.71 -6.51
CA GLN A 650 5.71 -18.93 -6.74
C GLN A 650 6.26 -20.00 -5.78
N GLY A 651 6.90 -21.03 -6.33
CA GLY A 651 7.76 -21.95 -5.60
C GLY A 651 9.03 -21.27 -5.12
N ARG A 652 10.10 -22.06 -4.90
CA ARG A 652 11.40 -21.53 -4.51
C ARG A 652 12.01 -20.64 -5.59
N THR A 653 12.39 -19.40 -5.19
CA THR A 653 13.09 -18.45 -6.06
C THR A 653 14.39 -18.00 -5.42
N ALA A 654 15.38 -17.68 -6.25
CA ALA A 654 16.64 -17.10 -5.81
C ALA A 654 16.93 -15.81 -6.58
N THR A 655 17.45 -14.81 -5.89
CA THR A 655 17.82 -13.50 -6.46
C THR A 655 19.16 -13.05 -5.89
N VAL A 656 19.96 -12.45 -6.75
CA VAL A 656 21.18 -11.74 -6.35
C VAL A 656 21.10 -10.30 -6.82
N GLY A 657 21.67 -9.38 -6.07
CA GLY A 657 21.60 -7.96 -6.38
C GLY A 657 22.81 -7.16 -5.89
N VAL A 658 22.92 -5.97 -6.46
CA VAL A 658 23.91 -4.96 -6.09
C VAL A 658 23.18 -3.64 -5.87
N ARG A 659 23.56 -2.94 -4.82
CA ARG A 659 23.18 -1.54 -4.57
C ARG A 659 24.43 -0.66 -4.57
N ALA A 660 24.29 0.51 -5.15
CA ALA A 660 25.30 1.56 -5.07
C ALA A 660 24.68 2.86 -4.57
N LYS A 661 25.39 3.57 -3.69
CA LYS A 661 25.02 4.91 -3.18
C LYS A 661 26.20 5.85 -3.39
N PHE A 662 25.96 7.07 -3.83
CA PHE A 662 27.01 8.07 -4.07
C PHE A 662 26.48 9.50 -3.90
#